data_1132f59fecabe94e1b9dce1a01f74835
#
_entry.id   1132f59fecabe94e1b9dce1a01f74835
#
_cell.length_a   1.000
_cell.length_b   1.000
_cell.length_c   1.000
_cell.angle_alpha   90.00
_cell.angle_beta   90.00
_cell.angle_gamma   90.00
#
_symmetry.space_group_name_H-M   'P 1'
#
loop_
_entity.id
_entity.type
_entity.pdbx_description
1 polymer ?
#
loop_
_entity_poly.entity_id
_entity_poly.type
_entity_poly.pdbx_seq_one_letter_code
_entity_poly.pdbx_strand_id
1 'polypeptide(L)'
;MTTNLPRRRLLKTTAGATGAALGGALLPLSGSTHAAAHRFAIGDKDFLLDGKPLQIRCGEMHFARVPREYWPHRLKAIKAMGLNTVCAYLFWNYHEWREGKFDWSGQRDAAEFCRLAQAEGLWVILRPGPYACAEWEMGGLPWWLLKQPGDAFLRTRSPAFIDPARRWLREVGRALGQQQVTRGGPILMVQVENEYGFFGSDLDYLRTMRRAVLDAGFDVPLFQCNPTNAVAKTHIPELFSVANFGSDPQAGFKALAAVQQGPLMCGEYYSGWFDTWGAPHRRGSADGAVRDIQAMLGANGSFSLYMAHGGTTFGLWGGCDRPFRPDTTSYDYDAPIGEAGWTGAKFDAYRAGIRPFLAPGEVLPAAPARNPVMTIAPFALTESAAVLANLPARTIRDASPRPLEAYDISRGLVSYRTTLPAGPAGTLEAARVRDLAWVFVDGRPVGTMDTRQRRYKVELAARAAPVTLEILLYTIARVNFGREVHDRKGLHGPVTFTPKAAQPVAQAVEQWEIRAIDFDADGVLPPLAFKRGRAAGPAFWRGGFEAGRGLDTFLDMSGWGQGIVWINGRCLGRYWSIGPTQTMYLPGPWIRRGRNEVVVLDLTGPREARIAGLAEPVLDRLRPELDLARPPSSARLQLDGVKPAFEGEFAPGAATQDVRFAAPARGRQFCLESLDAFDGKQYAAVAEIALLGRDGKTLDQSDWTIAYVSSEEASKEDGGALNAINGQNSDYWHTAYAGAAARNAVHPHRLVIDLGGDAEVAGLRYTPRQGEEGVTGRIRRFRAYVGERLVVGN
;
A
#
# COMPACT_ATOMS: atom_id res chain seq x y z
N MET A 1 -60.08 18.75 -5.75
CA MET A 1 -60.49 19.57 -4.60
C MET A 1 -59.17 20.09 -3.99
N THR A 2 -58.64 21.24 -4.47
CA THR A 2 -58.82 22.60 -3.91
C THR A 2 -58.51 22.61 -2.43
N THR A 3 -57.57 23.33 -1.93
CA THR A 3 -57.07 24.68 -1.88
C THR A 3 -56.25 24.79 -0.58
N ASN A 4 -55.31 25.59 -0.21
CA ASN A 4 -54.87 26.95 -0.55
C ASN A 4 -53.66 27.32 0.27
N LEU A 5 -52.74 28.08 -0.30
CA LEU A 5 -51.74 28.91 0.35
C LEU A 5 -52.39 30.17 0.99
N PRO A 6 -51.71 30.85 1.87
CA PRO A 6 -51.65 32.28 1.67
C PRO A 6 -50.28 32.96 1.76
N ARG A 7 -50.20 33.97 0.93
CA ARG A 7 -49.14 34.94 0.73
C ARG A 7 -49.17 36.11 1.74
N ARG A 8 -47.99 36.74 1.98
CA ARG A 8 -47.66 38.13 2.11
C ARG A 8 -48.17 38.96 3.31
N ARG A 9 -47.21 39.75 3.88
CA ARG A 9 -47.30 41.25 3.79
C ARG A 9 -45.96 41.92 4.02
N LEU A 10 -45.66 42.80 3.10
CA LEU A 10 -44.69 43.92 3.13
C LEU A 10 -45.22 45.03 4.01
N LEU A 11 -44.37 45.72 4.74
CA LEU A 11 -44.66 47.09 5.24
C LEU A 11 -43.42 47.98 5.02
N LYS A 12 -43.57 48.93 4.13
CA LYS A 12 -42.75 50.12 3.97
C LYS A 12 -43.16 51.15 5.01
N THR A 13 -42.22 51.84 5.64
CA THR A 13 -42.46 53.23 6.14
C THR A 13 -41.19 54.01 5.91
N THR A 14 -41.40 55.19 5.39
CA THR A 14 -40.47 56.24 4.96
C THR A 14 -40.19 57.28 6.04
N ALA A 15 -39.00 57.86 5.94
CA ALA A 15 -38.61 59.27 6.15
C ALA A 15 -38.22 59.78 7.54
N GLY A 16 -37.09 60.44 7.60
CA GLY A 16 -36.66 61.35 8.60
C GLY A 16 -35.19 61.71 8.52
N ALA A 17 -34.81 62.72 7.75
CA ALA A 17 -33.43 63.19 7.60
C ALA A 17 -33.06 64.11 8.78
N THR A 18 -31.88 63.94 9.35
CA THR A 18 -31.07 65.03 9.89
C THR A 18 -29.59 64.68 9.82
N GLY A 19 -28.80 65.55 9.23
CA GLY A 19 -27.38 65.36 8.99
C GLY A 19 -26.50 65.65 10.19
N ALA A 20 -25.41 64.87 10.25
CA ALA A 20 -24.17 65.27 10.91
C ALA A 20 -23.00 64.67 10.11
N ALA A 21 -22.18 65.49 9.55
CA ALA A 21 -20.96 65.17 8.87
C ALA A 21 -19.91 64.75 9.89
N LEU A 22 -19.47 63.50 9.80
CA LEU A 22 -18.22 63.00 10.41
C LEU A 22 -17.44 62.21 9.35
N GLY A 23 -16.23 62.67 9.10
CA GLY A 23 -15.33 62.11 8.10
C GLY A 23 -15.05 60.61 8.34
N GLY A 24 -15.62 59.79 7.50
CA GLY A 24 -15.33 58.35 7.45
C GLY A 24 -14.09 58.13 6.56
N ALA A 25 -12.99 57.78 7.17
CA ALA A 25 -11.87 57.21 6.44
C ALA A 25 -12.36 55.99 5.65
N LEU A 26 -12.34 56.07 4.34
CA LEU A 26 -12.48 54.96 3.43
C LEU A 26 -11.31 53.98 3.71
N LEU A 27 -11.61 52.93 4.47
CA LEU A 27 -10.74 51.77 4.49
C LEU A 27 -10.67 51.23 3.04
N PRO A 28 -9.48 51.05 2.48
CA PRO A 28 -9.36 50.45 1.18
C PRO A 28 -9.95 49.06 1.26
N LEU A 29 -10.95 48.74 0.47
CA LEU A 29 -11.34 47.37 0.15
C LEU A 29 -10.04 46.64 -0.22
N SER A 30 -9.66 45.66 0.58
CA SER A 30 -8.52 44.77 0.30
C SER A 30 -8.79 44.12 -1.03
N GLY A 31 -8.34 44.75 -2.12
CA GLY A 31 -8.21 44.10 -3.40
C GLY A 31 -7.34 42.88 -3.18
N SER A 32 -7.80 41.73 -3.55
CA SER A 32 -6.97 40.52 -3.65
C SER A 32 -5.81 40.88 -4.59
N THR A 33 -4.66 41.22 -3.99
CA THR A 33 -3.41 41.33 -4.76
C THR A 33 -3.12 39.94 -5.29
N HIS A 34 -3.42 39.68 -6.57
CA HIS A 34 -2.90 38.51 -7.24
C HIS A 34 -1.39 38.52 -7.05
N ALA A 35 -0.82 37.42 -6.53
CA ALA A 35 0.62 37.27 -6.46
C ALA A 35 1.20 37.48 -7.87
N ALA A 36 2.41 38.08 -7.95
CA ALA A 36 3.04 38.32 -9.23
C ALA A 36 3.27 37.01 -10.00
N ALA A 37 3.01 37.02 -11.29
CA ALA A 37 3.35 35.87 -12.13
C ALA A 37 4.88 35.76 -12.27
N HIS A 38 5.40 34.53 -12.20
CA HIS A 38 6.82 34.26 -12.37
C HIS A 38 7.06 33.40 -13.59
N ARG A 39 8.29 33.38 -14.07
CA ARG A 39 8.72 32.51 -15.16
C ARG A 39 9.67 31.46 -14.63
N PHE A 40 9.25 30.20 -14.63
CA PHE A 40 10.13 29.07 -14.36
C PHE A 40 10.55 28.40 -15.67
N ALA A 41 11.83 28.04 -15.79
CA ALA A 41 12.39 27.43 -16.99
C ALA A 41 13.48 26.41 -16.62
N ILE A 42 13.68 25.44 -17.51
CA ILE A 42 14.81 24.52 -17.51
C ILE A 42 15.91 25.16 -18.36
N GLY A 43 17.01 25.57 -17.74
CA GLY A 43 18.18 26.12 -18.43
C GLY A 43 19.21 25.06 -18.75
N ASP A 44 20.39 25.50 -19.24
CA ASP A 44 21.46 24.58 -19.70
C ASP A 44 22.12 23.81 -18.55
N LYS A 45 22.15 24.37 -17.35
CA LYS A 45 22.77 23.76 -16.15
C LYS A 45 21.94 23.91 -14.89
N ASP A 46 21.00 24.87 -14.89
CA ASP A 46 20.22 25.25 -13.73
C ASP A 46 18.73 25.28 -14.05
N PHE A 47 17.88 25.03 -13.06
CA PHE A 47 16.53 25.54 -13.10
C PHE A 47 16.58 27.07 -12.92
N LEU A 48 15.73 27.78 -13.64
CA LEU A 48 15.70 29.23 -13.62
C LEU A 48 14.32 29.72 -13.15
N LEU A 49 14.33 30.60 -12.15
CA LEU A 49 13.14 31.35 -11.74
C LEU A 49 13.39 32.83 -12.02
N ASP A 50 12.60 33.42 -12.89
CA ASP A 50 12.78 34.81 -13.40
C ASP A 50 14.19 35.08 -13.93
N GLY A 51 14.76 34.07 -14.61
CA GLY A 51 16.09 34.11 -15.17
C GLY A 51 17.23 33.91 -14.17
N LYS A 52 16.94 33.70 -12.88
CA LYS A 52 17.94 33.45 -11.84
C LYS A 52 18.02 31.95 -11.51
N PRO A 53 19.21 31.40 -11.25
CA PRO A 53 19.35 30.02 -10.83
C PRO A 53 18.54 29.68 -9.57
N LEU A 54 17.83 28.56 -9.61
CA LEU A 54 17.06 27.99 -8.49
C LEU A 54 17.48 26.54 -8.27
N GLN A 55 18.19 26.26 -7.18
CA GLN A 55 18.43 24.90 -6.74
C GLN A 55 17.20 24.39 -5.98
N ILE A 56 16.51 23.39 -6.53
CA ILE A 56 15.29 22.84 -5.93
C ILE A 56 15.67 21.88 -4.79
N ARG A 57 15.25 22.21 -3.59
CA ARG A 57 15.28 21.35 -2.40
C ARG A 57 13.83 21.00 -2.07
N CYS A 58 13.34 19.93 -2.69
CA CYS A 58 11.94 19.52 -2.56
C CYS A 58 11.76 18.47 -1.47
N GLY A 59 10.57 18.40 -0.89
CA GLY A 59 10.14 17.36 -0.01
C GLY A 59 8.75 16.87 -0.31
N GLU A 60 8.55 15.57 -0.28
CA GLU A 60 7.26 14.96 -0.59
C GLU A 60 6.40 14.88 0.65
N MET A 61 5.19 15.38 0.53
CA MET A 61 4.13 15.32 1.53
C MET A 61 2.81 15.01 0.84
N HIS A 62 2.30 13.81 1.05
CA HIS A 62 0.99 13.45 0.54
C HIS A 62 -0.10 14.10 1.38
N PHE A 63 -0.69 15.20 0.91
CA PHE A 63 -1.74 15.93 1.65
C PHE A 63 -2.95 15.05 1.98
N ALA A 64 -3.22 14.01 1.18
CA ALA A 64 -4.26 13.02 1.44
C ALA A 64 -3.99 12.17 2.70
N ARG A 65 -2.70 12.06 3.12
CA ARG A 65 -2.26 11.31 4.31
C ARG A 65 -2.11 12.17 5.56
N VAL A 66 -2.45 13.45 5.49
CA VAL A 66 -2.33 14.40 6.59
C VAL A 66 -3.66 15.09 6.80
N PRO A 67 -4.23 15.15 8.02
CA PRO A 67 -5.46 15.88 8.27
C PRO A 67 -5.34 17.33 7.77
N ARG A 68 -6.37 17.82 7.08
CA ARG A 68 -6.36 19.17 6.49
C ARG A 68 -5.98 20.25 7.49
N GLU A 69 -6.47 20.12 8.72
CA GLU A 69 -6.22 21.04 9.81
C GLU A 69 -4.74 21.15 10.17
N TYR A 70 -3.94 20.14 9.80
CA TYR A 70 -2.50 20.08 10.07
C TYR A 70 -1.61 20.45 8.89
N TRP A 71 -2.15 20.68 7.69
CA TRP A 71 -1.34 21.08 6.54
C TRP A 71 -0.43 22.26 6.80
N PRO A 72 -0.90 23.42 7.39
CA PRO A 72 -0.01 24.54 7.67
C PRO A 72 1.14 24.18 8.60
N HIS A 73 0.88 23.37 9.64
CA HIS A 73 1.92 22.92 10.57
C HIS A 73 3.00 22.08 9.87
N ARG A 74 2.60 21.17 9.01
CA ARG A 74 3.51 20.26 8.28
C ARG A 74 4.32 21.03 7.23
N LEU A 75 3.73 21.96 6.52
CA LEU A 75 4.42 22.85 5.56
C LEU A 75 5.46 23.73 6.26
N LYS A 76 5.16 24.24 7.45
CA LYS A 76 6.16 24.95 8.30
C LYS A 76 7.34 24.04 8.67
N ALA A 77 7.10 22.77 9.01
CA ALA A 77 8.14 21.82 9.32
C ALA A 77 9.03 21.55 8.08
N ILE A 78 8.42 21.36 6.90
CA ILE A 78 9.12 21.20 5.63
C ILE A 78 10.02 22.42 5.36
N LYS A 79 9.50 23.65 5.49
CA LYS A 79 10.28 24.87 5.34
C LYS A 79 11.43 24.97 6.36
N ALA A 80 11.14 24.63 7.62
CA ALA A 80 12.13 24.63 8.69
C ALA A 80 13.26 23.63 8.48
N MET A 81 13.04 22.54 7.78
CA MET A 81 14.10 21.57 7.43
C MET A 81 15.09 22.12 6.39
N GLY A 82 14.74 23.19 5.69
CA GLY A 82 15.61 23.82 4.67
C GLY A 82 15.14 23.55 3.24
N LEU A 83 13.95 22.98 3.10
CA LEU A 83 13.33 22.78 1.78
C LEU A 83 12.67 24.06 1.29
N ASN A 84 12.70 24.30 0.00
CA ASN A 84 12.09 25.46 -0.66
C ASN A 84 10.90 25.08 -1.56
N THR A 85 10.64 23.79 -1.69
CA THR A 85 9.63 23.23 -2.55
C THR A 85 8.95 22.06 -1.85
N VAL A 86 7.66 21.87 -2.10
CA VAL A 86 6.91 20.68 -1.68
C VAL A 86 6.33 19.97 -2.89
N CYS A 87 6.33 18.65 -2.88
CA CYS A 87 5.72 17.85 -3.93
C CYS A 87 4.28 17.47 -3.55
N ALA A 88 3.33 17.73 -4.44
CA ALA A 88 1.92 17.42 -4.29
C ALA A 88 1.51 16.28 -5.23
N TYR A 89 1.15 15.12 -4.65
CA TYR A 89 0.59 13.99 -5.38
C TYR A 89 -0.93 14.10 -5.47
N LEU A 90 -1.47 13.81 -6.64
CA LEU A 90 -2.90 13.60 -6.82
C LEU A 90 -3.14 12.10 -7.09
N PHE A 91 -4.00 11.50 -6.30
CA PHE A 91 -4.48 10.16 -6.55
C PHE A 91 -5.82 10.24 -7.27
N TRP A 92 -5.86 9.80 -8.51
CA TRP A 92 -7.06 9.93 -9.35
C TRP A 92 -8.29 9.33 -8.68
N ASN A 93 -8.17 8.09 -8.09
CA ASN A 93 -9.28 7.44 -7.39
C ASN A 93 -9.75 8.18 -6.13
N TYR A 94 -8.91 9.01 -5.52
CA TYR A 94 -9.26 9.82 -4.36
C TYR A 94 -10.19 10.96 -4.73
N HIS A 95 -10.03 11.48 -5.94
CA HIS A 95 -10.85 12.58 -6.48
C HIS A 95 -12.02 12.07 -7.34
N GLU A 96 -11.93 10.90 -7.97
CA GLU A 96 -12.97 10.29 -8.82
C GLU A 96 -13.24 8.84 -8.38
N TRP A 97 -13.84 8.64 -7.21
CA TRP A 97 -14.20 7.30 -6.72
C TRP A 97 -15.27 6.61 -7.58
N ARG A 98 -16.22 7.39 -8.13
CA ARG A 98 -17.20 6.93 -9.11
C ARG A 98 -17.00 7.68 -10.41
N GLU A 99 -17.07 6.97 -11.50
CA GLU A 99 -16.84 7.51 -12.83
C GLU A 99 -17.64 8.79 -13.10
N GLY A 100 -16.95 9.84 -13.53
CA GLY A 100 -17.53 11.16 -13.86
C GLY A 100 -17.92 12.00 -12.63
N LYS A 101 -17.63 11.55 -11.40
CA LYS A 101 -17.94 12.28 -10.17
C LYS A 101 -16.66 12.69 -9.46
N PHE A 102 -16.30 13.94 -9.63
CA PHE A 102 -15.07 14.52 -9.05
C PHE A 102 -15.37 15.26 -7.75
N ASP A 103 -14.49 15.08 -6.75
CA ASP A 103 -14.51 15.80 -5.48
C ASP A 103 -13.18 16.51 -5.23
N TRP A 104 -13.25 17.82 -5.10
CA TRP A 104 -12.14 18.73 -4.80
C TRP A 104 -12.38 19.50 -3.49
N SER A 105 -13.21 18.98 -2.61
CA SER A 105 -13.60 19.66 -1.36
C SER A 105 -12.92 19.06 -0.13
N GLY A 106 -12.91 19.81 0.96
CA GLY A 106 -12.44 19.34 2.27
C GLY A 106 -11.03 18.81 2.24
N GLN A 107 -10.84 17.54 2.60
CA GLN A 107 -9.55 16.84 2.60
C GLN A 107 -8.98 16.66 1.17
N ARG A 108 -9.80 16.84 0.13
CA ARG A 108 -9.45 16.70 -1.28
C ARG A 108 -9.12 18.03 -1.98
N ASP A 109 -9.10 19.16 -1.24
CA ASP A 109 -8.86 20.50 -1.79
C ASP A 109 -7.37 20.75 -2.05
N ALA A 110 -6.88 20.19 -3.17
CA ALA A 110 -5.48 20.34 -3.60
C ALA A 110 -5.11 21.80 -3.93
N ALA A 111 -6.08 22.64 -4.36
CA ALA A 111 -5.83 24.04 -4.62
C ALA A 111 -5.55 24.81 -3.33
N GLU A 112 -6.26 24.50 -2.24
CA GLU A 112 -5.98 25.06 -0.91
C GLU A 112 -4.60 24.60 -0.41
N PHE A 113 -4.24 23.32 -0.61
CA PHE A 113 -2.91 22.86 -0.26
C PHE A 113 -1.81 23.66 -0.97
N CYS A 114 -1.96 23.93 -2.27
CA CYS A 114 -1.05 24.80 -3.03
C CYS A 114 -0.98 26.23 -2.46
N ARG A 115 -2.13 26.83 -2.13
CA ARG A 115 -2.17 28.18 -1.53
C ARG A 115 -1.49 28.22 -0.16
N LEU A 116 -1.68 27.21 0.66
CA LEU A 116 -1.01 27.09 1.96
C LEU A 116 0.50 26.92 1.81
N ALA A 117 0.96 26.12 0.84
CA ALA A 117 2.38 25.99 0.52
C ALA A 117 2.98 27.33 0.10
N GLN A 118 2.30 28.09 -0.77
CA GLN A 118 2.71 29.41 -1.21
C GLN A 118 2.77 30.41 -0.03
N ALA A 119 1.78 30.37 0.87
CA ALA A 119 1.76 31.22 2.05
C ALA A 119 2.95 30.96 3.00
N GLU A 120 3.44 29.74 3.06
CA GLU A 120 4.68 29.37 3.79
C GLU A 120 5.96 29.64 2.98
N GLY A 121 5.85 30.22 1.78
CA GLY A 121 7.00 30.50 0.89
C GLY A 121 7.64 29.23 0.32
N LEU A 122 6.81 28.21 0.04
CA LEU A 122 7.21 27.00 -0.64
C LEU A 122 6.65 27.00 -2.08
N TRP A 123 7.48 26.59 -3.03
CA TRP A 123 7.07 26.22 -4.37
C TRP A 123 6.42 24.84 -4.37
N VAL A 124 5.74 24.51 -5.48
CA VAL A 124 5.07 23.20 -5.63
C VAL A 124 5.54 22.51 -6.90
N ILE A 125 5.84 21.23 -6.79
CA ILE A 125 5.92 20.29 -7.92
C ILE A 125 4.63 19.48 -7.91
N LEU A 126 3.90 19.47 -9.02
CA LEU A 126 2.63 18.75 -9.12
C LEU A 126 2.82 17.39 -9.82
N ARG A 127 2.32 16.32 -9.21
CA ARG A 127 2.35 14.97 -9.76
C ARG A 127 0.92 14.42 -9.90
N PRO A 128 0.25 14.69 -11.06
CA PRO A 128 -1.16 14.38 -11.25
C PRO A 128 -1.44 12.95 -11.72
N GLY A 129 -0.42 12.15 -11.94
CA GLY A 129 -0.57 10.82 -12.53
C GLY A 129 -0.70 10.82 -14.07
N PRO A 130 -1.59 9.95 -14.63
CA PRO A 130 -2.75 9.26 -14.06
C PRO A 130 -2.46 8.16 -13.05
N TYR A 131 -1.30 7.50 -13.15
CA TYR A 131 -0.80 6.55 -12.17
C TYR A 131 0.23 7.25 -11.26
N ALA A 132 0.16 6.98 -9.95
CA ALA A 132 1.00 7.63 -8.95
C ALA A 132 1.85 6.66 -8.11
N CYS A 133 1.54 5.36 -8.06
CA CYS A 133 2.14 4.38 -7.16
C CYS A 133 1.89 4.69 -5.68
N ALA A 134 2.91 5.10 -4.95
CA ALA A 134 2.87 5.70 -3.60
C ALA A 134 2.19 4.83 -2.53
N GLU A 135 2.23 3.50 -2.64
CA GLU A 135 1.59 2.55 -1.72
C GLU A 135 0.12 2.92 -1.44
N TRP A 136 -0.53 3.41 -2.51
CA TRP A 136 -1.91 3.83 -2.51
C TRP A 136 -2.76 2.85 -3.32
N GLU A 137 -4.01 2.63 -2.89
CA GLU A 137 -4.97 1.72 -3.53
C GLU A 137 -4.89 1.80 -5.07
N MET A 138 -4.52 0.70 -5.74
CA MET A 138 -4.37 0.59 -7.20
C MET A 138 -3.40 1.63 -7.81
N GLY A 139 -2.41 2.12 -7.04
CA GLY A 139 -1.49 3.17 -7.50
C GLY A 139 -2.16 4.48 -7.86
N GLY A 140 -3.31 4.77 -7.26
CA GLY A 140 -4.13 5.95 -7.54
C GLY A 140 -5.12 5.80 -8.69
N LEU A 141 -5.10 4.70 -9.45
CA LEU A 141 -6.05 4.45 -10.53
C LEU A 141 -7.43 4.10 -9.98
N PRO A 142 -8.54 4.54 -10.61
CA PRO A 142 -9.88 4.21 -10.17
C PRO A 142 -10.26 2.74 -10.40
N TRP A 143 -10.85 2.12 -9.40
CA TRP A 143 -11.31 0.72 -9.45
C TRP A 143 -12.30 0.44 -10.59
N TRP A 144 -13.12 1.40 -10.98
CA TRP A 144 -14.13 1.25 -12.03
C TRP A 144 -13.51 1.06 -13.42
N LEU A 145 -12.23 1.39 -13.63
CA LEU A 145 -11.51 1.01 -14.86
C LEU A 145 -11.50 -0.51 -15.04
N LEU A 146 -11.42 -1.28 -13.95
CA LEU A 146 -11.40 -2.75 -14.00
C LEU A 146 -12.75 -3.39 -14.35
N LYS A 147 -13.82 -2.60 -14.52
CA LYS A 147 -15.08 -3.10 -15.12
C LYS A 147 -14.92 -3.52 -16.57
N GLN A 148 -13.96 -2.93 -17.29
CA GLN A 148 -13.63 -3.30 -18.66
C GLN A 148 -13.10 -4.74 -18.68
N PRO A 149 -13.57 -5.57 -19.63
CA PRO A 149 -13.05 -6.92 -19.79
C PRO A 149 -11.60 -6.90 -20.28
N GLY A 150 -10.89 -7.99 -20.01
CA GLY A 150 -9.50 -8.18 -20.44
C GLY A 150 -8.49 -7.67 -19.44
N ASP A 151 -7.27 -8.14 -19.61
CA ASP A 151 -6.10 -7.78 -18.81
C ASP A 151 -5.14 -6.94 -19.69
N ALA A 152 -4.25 -6.20 -19.06
CA ALA A 152 -3.19 -5.45 -19.75
C ALA A 152 -3.60 -4.23 -20.59
N PHE A 153 -4.70 -3.54 -20.28
CA PHE A 153 -5.05 -2.27 -20.92
C PHE A 153 -4.66 -1.01 -20.14
N LEU A 154 -4.48 -1.12 -18.81
CA LEU A 154 -4.05 0.00 -17.96
C LEU A 154 -2.65 0.47 -18.37
N ARG A 155 -2.44 1.79 -18.33
CA ARG A 155 -1.17 2.44 -18.69
C ARG A 155 -0.67 2.05 -20.10
N THR A 156 -1.60 1.92 -21.04
CA THR A 156 -1.33 1.65 -22.46
C THR A 156 -2.07 2.63 -23.34
N ARG A 157 -1.87 2.55 -24.67
CA ARG A 157 -2.63 3.36 -25.65
C ARG A 157 -4.06 2.88 -25.90
N SER A 158 -4.56 1.92 -25.13
CA SER A 158 -5.95 1.50 -25.23
C SER A 158 -6.91 2.66 -24.98
N PRO A 159 -7.92 2.89 -25.84
CA PRO A 159 -8.94 3.91 -25.59
C PRO A 159 -9.66 3.73 -24.25
N ALA A 160 -9.81 2.50 -23.78
CA ALA A 160 -10.40 2.18 -22.47
C ALA A 160 -9.61 2.79 -21.29
N PHE A 161 -8.33 3.11 -21.48
CA PHE A 161 -7.52 3.81 -20.50
C PHE A 161 -7.28 5.29 -20.87
N ILE A 162 -6.93 5.57 -22.14
CA ILE A 162 -6.56 6.92 -22.58
C ILE A 162 -7.71 7.92 -22.42
N ASP A 163 -8.94 7.55 -22.77
CA ASP A 163 -10.05 8.49 -22.74
C ASP A 163 -10.44 8.89 -21.30
N PRO A 164 -10.56 7.97 -20.34
CA PRO A 164 -10.71 8.32 -18.94
C PRO A 164 -9.52 9.13 -18.37
N ALA A 165 -8.28 8.77 -18.72
CA ALA A 165 -7.09 9.48 -18.26
C ALA A 165 -7.05 10.93 -18.76
N ARG A 166 -7.43 11.16 -20.03
CA ARG A 166 -7.58 12.52 -20.58
C ARG A 166 -8.68 13.32 -19.87
N ARG A 167 -9.79 12.69 -19.51
CA ARG A 167 -10.86 13.32 -18.72
C ARG A 167 -10.35 13.74 -17.36
N TRP A 168 -9.64 12.85 -16.67
CA TRP A 168 -8.99 13.13 -15.39
C TRP A 168 -8.04 14.33 -15.49
N LEU A 169 -7.09 14.33 -16.43
CA LEU A 169 -6.11 15.40 -16.57
C LEU A 169 -6.77 16.75 -16.89
N ARG A 170 -7.85 16.79 -17.70
CA ARG A 170 -8.64 18.02 -17.90
C ARG A 170 -9.26 18.54 -16.61
N GLU A 171 -9.78 17.65 -15.77
CA GLU A 171 -10.30 18.04 -14.44
C GLU A 171 -9.21 18.58 -13.52
N VAL A 172 -8.01 17.98 -13.53
CA VAL A 172 -6.85 18.52 -12.83
C VAL A 172 -6.52 19.93 -13.33
N GLY A 173 -6.49 20.14 -14.64
CA GLY A 173 -6.25 21.45 -15.24
C GLY A 173 -7.31 22.49 -14.84
N ARG A 174 -8.58 22.08 -14.77
CA ARG A 174 -9.68 22.93 -14.27
C ARG A 174 -9.49 23.32 -12.79
N ALA A 175 -9.08 22.35 -11.95
CA ALA A 175 -8.94 22.57 -10.51
C ALA A 175 -7.66 23.36 -10.16
N LEU A 176 -6.56 23.10 -10.84
CA LEU A 176 -5.21 23.56 -10.45
C LEU A 176 -4.53 24.46 -11.48
N GLY A 177 -5.08 24.62 -12.67
CA GLY A 177 -4.46 25.41 -13.72
C GLY A 177 -4.16 26.86 -13.34
N GLN A 178 -4.92 27.44 -12.41
CA GLN A 178 -4.66 28.79 -11.87
C GLN A 178 -3.57 28.82 -10.81
N GLN A 179 -3.11 27.66 -10.33
CA GLN A 179 -2.03 27.56 -9.33
C GLN A 179 -0.64 27.52 -9.98
N GLN A 180 -0.53 27.63 -11.29
CA GLN A 180 0.75 27.65 -11.98
C GLN A 180 1.51 28.97 -11.70
N VAL A 181 2.83 28.87 -11.65
CA VAL A 181 3.71 30.02 -11.38
C VAL A 181 3.55 31.14 -12.42
N THR A 182 3.25 30.81 -13.66
CA THR A 182 2.92 31.73 -14.75
C THR A 182 1.63 32.52 -14.52
N ARG A 183 0.81 32.11 -13.56
CA ARG A 183 -0.48 32.75 -13.19
C ARG A 183 -0.50 33.25 -11.74
N GLY A 184 0.69 33.32 -11.11
CA GLY A 184 0.86 33.79 -9.74
C GLY A 184 0.68 32.75 -8.66
N GLY A 185 0.51 31.47 -9.02
CA GLY A 185 0.49 30.34 -8.08
C GLY A 185 1.89 29.78 -7.80
N PRO A 186 2.01 28.72 -6.99
CA PRO A 186 3.29 28.15 -6.60
C PRO A 186 3.79 26.98 -7.49
N ILE A 187 3.01 26.47 -8.44
CA ILE A 187 3.36 25.29 -9.23
C ILE A 187 4.44 25.63 -10.25
N LEU A 188 5.66 25.09 -10.06
CA LEU A 188 6.82 25.28 -10.95
C LEU A 188 6.79 24.36 -12.16
N MET A 189 6.48 23.07 -11.97
CA MET A 189 6.48 22.07 -13.03
C MET A 189 5.50 20.92 -12.71
N VAL A 190 5.14 20.16 -13.75
CA VAL A 190 4.14 19.09 -13.68
C VAL A 190 4.72 17.79 -14.21
N GLN A 191 4.58 16.71 -13.43
CA GLN A 191 4.99 15.38 -13.85
C GLN A 191 3.97 14.75 -14.81
N VAL A 192 4.48 13.99 -15.75
CA VAL A 192 3.70 13.14 -16.67
C VAL A 192 3.95 11.69 -16.30
N GLU A 193 2.90 10.96 -15.92
CA GLU A 193 2.98 9.55 -15.52
C GLU A 193 3.79 9.34 -14.22
N ASN A 194 4.16 8.13 -13.88
CA ASN A 194 5.09 7.81 -12.79
C ASN A 194 5.83 6.50 -13.06
N GLU A 195 7.16 6.55 -13.07
CA GLU A 195 8.05 5.38 -13.19
C GLU A 195 7.63 4.40 -14.29
N TYR A 196 7.24 4.95 -15.44
CA TYR A 196 6.71 4.13 -16.54
C TYR A 196 7.72 3.07 -17.00
N GLY A 197 9.01 3.32 -16.83
CA GLY A 197 10.09 2.40 -17.17
C GLY A 197 10.02 1.03 -16.47
N PHE A 198 9.43 0.94 -15.29
CA PHE A 198 9.15 -0.33 -14.62
C PHE A 198 7.94 -1.06 -15.19
N PHE A 199 7.00 -0.33 -15.75
CA PHE A 199 5.76 -0.90 -16.29
C PHE A 199 5.85 -1.25 -17.76
N GLY A 200 6.41 -0.35 -18.57
CA GLY A 200 6.42 -0.46 -20.02
C GLY A 200 7.58 0.27 -20.70
N SER A 201 7.49 0.39 -22.03
CA SER A 201 8.46 1.10 -22.88
C SER A 201 7.80 1.73 -24.10
N ASP A 202 6.48 1.95 -24.09
CA ASP A 202 5.75 2.59 -25.20
C ASP A 202 5.91 4.11 -25.12
N LEU A 203 6.86 4.65 -25.91
CA LEU A 203 7.15 6.08 -25.94
C LEU A 203 6.00 6.92 -26.50
N ASP A 204 5.16 6.36 -27.38
CA ASP A 204 3.99 7.06 -27.91
C ASP A 204 2.87 7.17 -26.87
N TYR A 205 2.79 6.21 -25.94
CA TYR A 205 1.95 6.36 -24.76
C TYR A 205 2.39 7.58 -23.93
N LEU A 206 3.69 7.73 -23.64
CA LEU A 206 4.20 8.88 -22.90
C LEU A 206 3.94 10.21 -23.62
N ARG A 207 4.14 10.26 -24.95
CA ARG A 207 3.79 11.44 -25.75
C ARG A 207 2.30 11.75 -25.70
N THR A 208 1.45 10.72 -25.69
CA THR A 208 0.00 10.87 -25.55
C THR A 208 -0.37 11.46 -24.18
N MET A 209 0.25 11.00 -23.09
CA MET A 209 0.03 11.55 -21.76
C MET A 209 0.56 12.97 -21.63
N ARG A 210 1.76 13.25 -22.16
CA ARG A 210 2.29 14.62 -22.25
C ARG A 210 1.33 15.57 -22.95
N ARG A 211 0.81 15.16 -24.09
CA ARG A 211 -0.16 15.96 -24.85
C ARG A 211 -1.43 16.22 -24.01
N ALA A 212 -1.92 15.21 -23.30
CA ALA A 212 -3.09 15.34 -22.44
C ALA A 212 -2.89 16.36 -21.30
N VAL A 213 -1.68 16.46 -20.73
CA VAL A 213 -1.35 17.47 -19.71
C VAL A 213 -1.30 18.88 -20.33
N LEU A 214 -0.73 19.04 -21.52
CA LEU A 214 -0.75 20.32 -22.24
C LEU A 214 -2.19 20.75 -22.59
N ASP A 215 -2.99 19.83 -23.13
CA ASP A 215 -4.40 20.07 -23.48
C ASP A 215 -5.27 20.38 -22.25
N ALA A 216 -4.83 19.98 -21.05
CA ALA A 216 -5.45 20.37 -19.78
C ALA A 216 -5.14 21.82 -19.36
N GLY A 217 -4.28 22.54 -20.10
CA GLY A 217 -3.98 23.96 -19.88
C GLY A 217 -2.77 24.22 -18.97
N PHE A 218 -1.89 23.23 -18.79
CA PHE A 218 -0.60 23.46 -18.14
C PHE A 218 0.42 24.01 -19.13
N ASP A 219 1.04 25.14 -18.77
CA ASP A 219 2.04 25.85 -19.56
C ASP A 219 3.42 25.94 -18.89
N VAL A 220 3.56 25.43 -17.67
CA VAL A 220 4.85 25.24 -16.99
C VAL A 220 5.60 24.02 -17.55
N PRO A 221 6.93 23.89 -17.33
CA PRO A 221 7.70 22.74 -17.77
C PRO A 221 7.11 21.40 -17.32
N LEU A 222 7.12 20.41 -18.22
CA LEU A 222 6.70 19.05 -17.96
C LEU A 222 7.92 18.15 -17.82
N PHE A 223 7.83 17.16 -16.89
CA PHE A 223 8.90 16.22 -16.66
C PHE A 223 8.37 14.80 -16.42
N GLN A 224 9.27 13.82 -16.47
CA GLN A 224 9.02 12.43 -16.09
C GLN A 224 10.06 11.96 -15.07
N CYS A 225 9.70 11.03 -14.18
CA CYS A 225 10.62 10.37 -13.29
C CYS A 225 10.75 8.88 -13.61
N ASN A 226 11.93 8.31 -13.44
CA ASN A 226 12.19 6.88 -13.58
C ASN A 226 13.35 6.46 -12.66
N PRO A 227 13.41 5.19 -12.24
CA PRO A 227 14.61 4.67 -11.57
C PRO A 227 15.83 4.80 -12.48
N THR A 228 17.01 4.94 -11.88
CA THR A 228 18.29 5.13 -12.58
C THR A 228 18.49 4.18 -13.77
N ASN A 229 18.18 2.90 -13.62
CA ASN A 229 18.32 1.88 -14.66
C ASN A 229 17.25 1.91 -15.76
N ALA A 230 16.19 2.70 -15.60
CA ALA A 230 15.10 2.83 -16.56
C ALA A 230 15.03 4.21 -17.24
N VAL A 231 15.86 5.17 -16.83
CA VAL A 231 15.90 6.53 -17.40
C VAL A 231 16.06 6.48 -18.93
N ALA A 232 17.05 5.77 -19.43
CA ALA A 232 17.32 5.67 -20.88
C ALA A 232 16.23 4.93 -21.64
N LYS A 233 15.56 3.98 -21.01
CA LYS A 233 14.51 3.14 -21.64
C LYS A 233 13.28 3.93 -22.05
N THR A 234 12.93 4.97 -21.31
CA THR A 234 11.70 5.74 -21.49
C THR A 234 11.94 7.22 -21.72
N HIS A 235 13.18 7.64 -21.91
CA HIS A 235 13.49 9.03 -22.25
C HIS A 235 12.86 9.42 -23.58
N ILE A 236 12.17 10.55 -23.59
CA ILE A 236 11.71 11.25 -24.79
C ILE A 236 12.19 12.70 -24.72
N PRO A 237 12.75 13.29 -25.82
CA PRO A 237 13.33 14.65 -25.79
C PRO A 237 12.33 15.74 -25.39
N GLU A 238 11.02 15.47 -25.56
CA GLU A 238 9.97 16.42 -25.27
C GLU A 238 9.59 16.50 -23.76
N LEU A 239 10.16 15.62 -22.93
CA LEU A 239 9.98 15.63 -21.47
C LEU A 239 11.33 15.67 -20.77
N PHE A 240 11.47 16.60 -19.85
CA PHE A 240 12.62 16.63 -18.97
C PHE A 240 12.62 15.38 -18.06
N SER A 241 13.74 14.71 -17.93
CA SER A 241 13.86 13.48 -17.12
C SER A 241 14.50 13.77 -15.76
N VAL A 242 13.98 13.17 -14.71
CA VAL A 242 14.60 13.09 -13.38
C VAL A 242 14.79 11.63 -12.99
N ALA A 243 15.79 11.33 -12.15
CA ALA A 243 16.08 9.96 -11.73
C ALA A 243 15.64 9.72 -10.29
N ASN A 244 15.06 8.54 -10.02
CA ASN A 244 14.68 8.10 -8.67
C ASN A 244 15.73 7.12 -8.14
N PHE A 245 16.23 7.37 -6.92
CA PHE A 245 17.21 6.51 -6.24
C PHE A 245 17.27 6.79 -4.73
N GLY A 246 17.71 5.81 -3.94
CA GLY A 246 17.91 5.97 -2.48
C GLY A 246 19.37 5.96 -2.05
N SER A 247 20.32 5.88 -3.01
CA SER A 247 21.77 5.91 -2.79
C SER A 247 22.49 6.18 -4.11
N ASP A 248 23.81 6.38 -4.05
CA ASP A 248 24.68 6.60 -5.21
C ASP A 248 24.21 7.73 -6.15
N PRO A 249 24.18 8.99 -5.68
CA PRO A 249 23.77 10.13 -6.51
C PRO A 249 24.59 10.28 -7.79
N GLN A 250 25.86 9.83 -7.79
CA GLN A 250 26.72 9.92 -8.96
C GLN A 250 26.22 9.02 -10.09
N ALA A 251 25.83 7.79 -9.81
CA ALA A 251 25.26 6.89 -10.80
C ALA A 251 23.92 7.45 -11.35
N GLY A 252 23.04 7.98 -10.49
CA GLY A 252 21.79 8.61 -10.89
C GLY A 252 22.00 9.80 -11.81
N PHE A 253 22.88 10.73 -11.45
CA PHE A 253 23.19 11.91 -12.25
C PHE A 253 23.92 11.58 -13.55
N LYS A 254 24.79 10.57 -13.54
CA LYS A 254 25.43 10.04 -14.76
C LYS A 254 24.39 9.48 -15.75
N ALA A 255 23.39 8.77 -15.25
CA ALA A 255 22.34 8.23 -16.10
C ALA A 255 21.50 9.36 -16.76
N LEU A 256 21.20 10.44 -16.03
CA LEU A 256 20.52 11.61 -16.58
C LEU A 256 21.37 12.32 -17.65
N ALA A 257 22.66 12.60 -17.33
CA ALA A 257 23.58 13.27 -18.26
C ALA A 257 23.83 12.49 -19.56
N ALA A 258 23.60 11.17 -19.54
CA ALA A 258 23.71 10.33 -20.74
C ALA A 258 22.55 10.49 -21.72
N VAL A 259 21.39 11.00 -21.29
CA VAL A 259 20.16 11.08 -22.12
C VAL A 259 19.71 12.51 -22.39
N GLN A 260 20.12 13.48 -21.60
CA GLN A 260 19.71 14.88 -21.75
C GLN A 260 20.79 15.86 -21.28
N GLN A 261 20.71 17.10 -21.76
CA GLN A 261 21.40 18.25 -21.20
C GLN A 261 20.44 19.04 -20.28
N GLY A 262 20.97 19.70 -19.26
CA GLY A 262 20.18 20.48 -18.33
C GLY A 262 20.53 20.27 -16.87
N PRO A 263 19.76 20.83 -15.93
CA PRO A 263 19.97 20.63 -14.51
C PRO A 263 19.81 19.15 -14.13
N LEU A 264 20.52 18.71 -13.10
CA LEU A 264 20.43 17.36 -12.57
C LEU A 264 19.46 17.36 -11.39
N MET A 265 18.54 16.37 -11.35
CA MET A 265 17.57 16.26 -10.26
C MET A 265 17.26 14.81 -9.91
N CYS A 266 17.33 14.51 -8.62
CA CYS A 266 16.70 13.31 -8.06
C CYS A 266 15.21 13.58 -7.86
N GLY A 267 14.36 12.82 -8.57
CA GLY A 267 12.89 12.96 -8.52
C GLY A 267 12.29 12.40 -7.25
N GLU A 268 12.85 11.29 -6.75
CA GLU A 268 12.51 10.67 -5.47
C GLU A 268 13.81 10.14 -4.84
N TYR A 269 14.25 10.80 -3.77
CA TYR A 269 15.36 10.31 -2.95
C TYR A 269 14.79 9.54 -1.75
N TYR A 270 14.96 8.23 -1.72
CA TYR A 270 14.37 7.36 -0.71
C TYR A 270 15.16 7.41 0.59
N SER A 271 14.68 8.19 1.56
CA SER A 271 15.31 8.37 2.88
C SER A 271 14.89 7.35 3.93
N GLY A 272 13.88 6.56 3.65
CA GLY A 272 13.30 5.49 4.44
C GLY A 272 12.59 4.50 3.51
N TRP A 273 11.62 3.76 4.02
CA TRP A 273 10.78 2.86 3.24
C TRP A 273 9.43 2.63 3.91
N PHE A 274 8.42 2.22 3.13
CA PHE A 274 7.10 1.87 3.65
C PHE A 274 7.10 0.50 4.34
N ASP A 275 6.09 0.28 5.18
CA ASP A 275 5.88 -0.98 5.88
C ASP A 275 4.74 -1.78 5.27
N THR A 276 4.90 -3.10 5.24
CA THR A 276 3.85 -4.06 4.91
C THR A 276 3.50 -4.92 6.11
N TRP A 277 2.25 -5.37 6.20
CA TRP A 277 1.82 -6.25 7.28
C TRP A 277 2.59 -7.56 7.29
N GLY A 278 3.11 -7.92 8.46
CA GLY A 278 3.90 -9.15 8.68
C GLY A 278 5.41 -8.99 8.42
N ALA A 279 5.86 -7.82 7.97
CA ALA A 279 7.29 -7.49 7.78
C ALA A 279 7.80 -6.53 8.86
N PRO A 280 9.13 -6.46 9.08
CA PRO A 280 9.73 -5.51 10.03
C PRO A 280 9.49 -4.06 9.64
N HIS A 281 9.38 -3.17 10.63
CA HIS A 281 9.43 -1.73 10.42
C HIS A 281 10.75 -1.31 9.79
N ARG A 282 10.68 -0.59 8.68
CA ARG A 282 11.85 -0.16 7.90
C ARG A 282 12.48 1.08 8.51
N ARG A 283 13.81 1.12 8.53
CA ARG A 283 14.59 2.28 9.00
C ARG A 283 15.71 2.60 8.03
N GLY A 284 15.84 3.87 7.65
CA GLY A 284 16.91 4.39 6.81
C GLY A 284 18.05 5.01 7.62
N SER A 285 19.25 5.02 7.03
CA SER A 285 20.43 5.68 7.63
C SER A 285 20.36 7.20 7.46
N ALA A 286 20.22 7.95 8.55
CA ALA A 286 20.26 9.41 8.51
C ALA A 286 21.60 9.94 7.97
N ASP A 287 22.72 9.38 8.43
CA ASP A 287 24.07 9.82 7.99
C ASP A 287 24.33 9.51 6.51
N GLY A 288 23.83 8.36 6.03
CA GLY A 288 23.89 8.00 4.61
C GLY A 288 23.14 9.03 3.76
N ALA A 289 21.91 9.31 4.13
CA ALA A 289 21.06 10.26 3.43
C ALA A 289 21.65 11.71 3.45
N VAL A 290 22.23 12.14 4.58
CA VAL A 290 22.89 13.46 4.67
C VAL A 290 24.07 13.54 3.70
N ARG A 291 24.92 12.51 3.62
CA ARG A 291 26.03 12.48 2.65
C ARG A 291 25.53 12.56 1.21
N ASP A 292 24.49 11.82 0.86
CA ASP A 292 23.93 11.83 -0.48
C ASP A 292 23.27 13.17 -0.83
N ILE A 293 22.52 13.78 0.10
CA ILE A 293 21.94 15.12 -0.06
C ILE A 293 23.07 16.16 -0.30
N GLN A 294 24.14 16.11 0.50
CA GLN A 294 25.28 17.02 0.33
C GLN A 294 26.01 16.77 -0.99
N ALA A 295 26.15 15.52 -1.42
CA ALA A 295 26.74 15.18 -2.72
C ALA A 295 25.90 15.73 -3.89
N MET A 296 24.58 15.57 -3.82
CA MET A 296 23.65 16.14 -4.83
C MET A 296 23.74 17.66 -4.89
N LEU A 297 23.64 18.33 -3.74
CA LEU A 297 23.66 19.79 -3.67
C LEU A 297 25.03 20.35 -4.07
N GLY A 298 26.15 19.71 -3.67
CA GLY A 298 27.52 20.08 -4.02
C GLY A 298 27.81 19.91 -5.52
N ALA A 299 27.12 19.00 -6.20
CA ALA A 299 27.18 18.86 -7.66
C ALA A 299 26.24 19.83 -8.40
N ASN A 300 25.73 20.85 -7.73
CA ASN A 300 24.69 21.77 -8.23
C ASN A 300 23.40 21.05 -8.66
N GLY A 301 23.15 19.87 -8.13
CA GLY A 301 21.94 19.11 -8.38
C GLY A 301 20.79 19.54 -7.47
N SER A 302 19.59 19.09 -7.83
CA SER A 302 18.35 19.26 -7.08
C SER A 302 17.84 17.91 -6.62
N PHE A 303 16.94 17.89 -5.63
CA PHE A 303 16.33 16.64 -5.14
C PHE A 303 14.89 16.84 -4.65
N SER A 304 14.13 15.74 -4.63
CA SER A 304 12.89 15.62 -3.88
C SER A 304 13.03 14.48 -2.87
N LEU A 305 12.88 14.81 -1.59
CA LEU A 305 13.03 13.86 -0.49
C LEU A 305 11.76 13.01 -0.33
N TYR A 306 11.80 11.74 -0.69
CA TYR A 306 10.71 10.78 -0.55
C TYR A 306 10.95 9.87 0.66
N MET A 307 10.26 9.99 1.77
CA MET A 307 9.32 11.04 2.15
C MET A 307 10.01 12.09 3.02
N ALA A 308 9.65 13.36 2.84
CA ALA A 308 9.96 14.39 3.82
C ALA A 308 9.03 14.32 5.04
N HIS A 309 7.77 14.01 4.80
CA HIS A 309 6.75 13.77 5.81
C HIS A 309 6.10 12.42 5.53
N GLY A 310 6.09 11.56 6.52
CA GLY A 310 5.35 10.30 6.46
C GLY A 310 3.84 10.53 6.33
N GLY A 311 3.06 10.06 7.28
CA GLY A 311 1.63 10.30 7.31
C GLY A 311 0.85 9.03 7.60
N THR A 312 -0.46 9.12 7.48
CA THR A 312 -1.38 8.01 7.72
C THR A 312 -2.26 7.80 6.49
N THR A 313 -2.29 6.60 5.99
CA THR A 313 -3.19 6.23 4.90
C THR A 313 -4.59 5.97 5.47
N PHE A 314 -5.25 7.06 5.89
CA PHE A 314 -6.58 7.01 6.48
C PHE A 314 -7.60 6.36 5.55
N GLY A 315 -8.68 5.85 6.14
CA GLY A 315 -9.71 5.15 5.39
C GLY A 315 -9.21 3.81 4.85
N LEU A 316 -9.61 3.47 3.64
CA LEU A 316 -9.25 2.21 2.99
C LEU A 316 -8.37 2.44 1.76
N TRP A 317 -7.48 3.43 1.83
CA TRP A 317 -6.65 3.88 0.71
C TRP A 317 -5.28 3.22 0.63
N GLY A 318 -4.87 2.44 1.64
CA GLY A 318 -3.62 1.68 1.60
C GLY A 318 -3.60 0.72 0.43
N GLY A 319 -2.45 0.66 -0.23
CA GLY A 319 -2.19 -0.23 -1.35
C GLY A 319 -1.75 -1.63 -0.91
N CYS A 320 -1.24 -2.36 -1.86
CA CYS A 320 -0.68 -3.69 -1.66
C CYS A 320 0.52 -3.86 -2.59
N ASP A 321 1.69 -4.12 -2.02
CA ASP A 321 2.85 -4.51 -2.80
C ASP A 321 2.73 -5.98 -3.23
N ARG A 322 3.44 -6.35 -4.26
CA ARG A 322 3.42 -7.73 -4.78
C ARG A 322 4.50 -8.59 -4.08
N PRO A 323 4.33 -9.93 -3.99
CA PRO A 323 3.26 -10.72 -4.64
C PRO A 323 1.87 -10.50 -4.06
N PHE A 324 1.65 -10.32 -2.82
CA PHE A 324 0.48 -9.80 -2.14
C PHE A 324 0.89 -9.47 -0.70
N ARG A 325 1.38 -8.25 -0.52
CA ARG A 325 1.86 -7.70 0.74
C ARG A 325 1.11 -6.40 1.01
N PRO A 326 -0.01 -6.46 1.74
CA PRO A 326 -0.79 -5.25 2.03
C PRO A 326 0.03 -4.27 2.88
N ASP A 327 0.00 -3.00 2.47
CA ASP A 327 0.68 -1.91 3.16
C ASP A 327 -0.01 -1.56 4.47
N THR A 328 0.77 -1.12 5.46
CA THR A 328 0.22 -0.69 6.75
C THR A 328 -0.55 0.62 6.62
N THR A 329 -1.47 0.87 7.56
CA THR A 329 -2.19 2.16 7.63
C THR A 329 -1.26 3.31 7.99
N SER A 330 -0.31 3.08 8.91
CA SER A 330 0.77 4.03 9.14
C SER A 330 1.66 4.11 7.90
N TYR A 331 1.89 5.31 7.43
CA TYR A 331 2.86 5.61 6.38
C TYR A 331 3.99 6.45 6.99
N ASP A 332 4.47 6.03 8.16
CA ASP A 332 5.55 6.75 8.87
C ASP A 332 6.81 6.86 8.00
N TYR A 333 7.11 5.82 7.24
CA TYR A 333 8.19 5.76 6.25
C TYR A 333 9.60 5.93 6.86
N ASP A 334 9.72 5.99 8.17
CA ASP A 334 10.90 6.48 8.87
C ASP A 334 11.33 7.87 8.34
N ALA A 335 10.35 8.70 8.00
CA ALA A 335 10.58 10.03 7.44
C ALA A 335 11.12 11.01 8.51
N PRO A 336 11.87 12.06 8.11
CA PRO A 336 12.36 13.07 9.06
C PRO A 336 11.22 13.81 9.79
N ILE A 337 10.04 13.91 9.17
CA ILE A 337 8.80 14.33 9.82
C ILE A 337 7.89 13.12 9.86
N GLY A 338 7.77 12.47 11.01
CA GLY A 338 7.03 11.22 11.19
C GLY A 338 5.52 11.34 11.02
N GLU A 339 4.79 10.25 11.19
CA GLU A 339 3.35 10.13 10.94
C GLU A 339 2.52 11.23 11.61
N ALA A 340 2.74 11.49 12.90
CA ALA A 340 2.06 12.54 13.66
C ALA A 340 2.63 13.95 13.43
N GLY A 341 3.58 14.11 12.53
CA GLY A 341 4.26 15.37 12.22
C GLY A 341 5.31 15.76 13.25
N TRP A 342 5.83 14.78 13.98
CA TRP A 342 6.92 14.99 14.92
C TRP A 342 8.25 15.03 14.17
N THR A 343 9.10 15.95 14.63
CA THR A 343 10.50 16.04 14.20
C THR A 343 11.41 15.36 15.22
N GLY A 344 12.52 14.82 14.78
CA GLY A 344 13.48 14.10 15.61
C GLY A 344 14.90 14.25 15.10
N ALA A 345 15.81 13.38 15.56
CA ALA A 345 17.24 13.43 15.20
C ALA A 345 17.49 13.41 13.69
N LYS A 346 16.68 12.65 12.91
CA LYS A 346 16.79 12.59 11.45
C LYS A 346 16.46 13.94 10.78
N PHE A 347 15.42 14.63 11.29
CA PHE A 347 15.08 15.98 10.86
C PHE A 347 16.23 16.96 11.12
N ASP A 348 16.80 16.93 12.32
CA ASP A 348 17.90 17.82 12.71
C ASP A 348 19.16 17.56 11.87
N ALA A 349 19.45 16.29 11.58
CA ALA A 349 20.58 15.91 10.72
C ALA A 349 20.41 16.45 9.29
N TYR A 350 19.20 16.29 8.69
CA TYR A 350 18.93 16.79 7.35
C TYR A 350 18.98 18.31 7.28
N ARG A 351 18.36 18.99 8.27
CA ARG A 351 18.45 20.45 8.41
C ARG A 351 19.90 20.92 8.49
N ALA A 352 20.73 20.25 9.29
CA ALA A 352 22.17 20.58 9.40
C ALA A 352 22.92 20.32 8.09
N GLY A 353 22.63 19.19 7.42
CA GLY A 353 23.23 18.82 6.13
C GLY A 353 22.89 19.76 4.98
N ILE A 354 21.68 20.32 4.96
CA ILE A 354 21.21 21.25 3.93
C ILE A 354 21.75 22.68 4.18
N ARG A 355 21.95 23.08 5.44
CA ARG A 355 22.31 24.45 5.83
C ARG A 355 23.49 25.06 5.07
N PRO A 356 24.61 24.35 4.75
CA PRO A 356 25.73 24.91 3.97
C PRO A 356 25.35 25.33 2.54
N PHE A 357 24.22 24.87 2.00
CA PHE A 357 23.77 25.08 0.62
C PHE A 357 22.62 26.09 0.51
N LEU A 358 22.32 26.81 1.58
CA LEU A 358 21.29 27.87 1.55
C LEU A 358 21.79 29.05 0.71
N ALA A 359 20.83 29.75 0.08
CA ALA A 359 21.13 30.97 -0.65
C ALA A 359 21.69 32.05 0.31
N PRO A 360 22.55 32.95 -0.17
CA PRO A 360 23.04 34.06 0.64
C PRO A 360 21.90 34.82 1.29
N GLY A 361 21.89 34.93 2.62
CA GLY A 361 20.84 35.62 3.39
C GLY A 361 19.57 34.80 3.67
N GLU A 362 19.49 33.57 3.18
CA GLU A 362 18.40 32.65 3.51
C GLU A 362 18.55 32.17 4.97
N VAL A 363 17.50 32.39 5.79
CA VAL A 363 17.45 31.99 7.19
C VAL A 363 16.37 30.94 7.37
N LEU A 364 16.71 29.79 7.95
CA LEU A 364 15.74 28.77 8.26
C LEU A 364 14.90 29.13 9.48
N PRO A 365 13.56 29.08 9.38
CA PRO A 365 12.71 29.28 10.54
C PRO A 365 12.88 28.17 11.57
N ALA A 366 12.44 28.40 12.81
CA ALA A 366 12.36 27.33 13.81
C ALA A 366 11.35 26.26 13.38
N ALA A 367 11.63 25.01 13.71
CA ALA A 367 10.64 23.95 13.55
C ALA A 367 9.40 24.23 14.42
N PRO A 368 8.20 23.98 13.94
CA PRO A 368 7.00 24.15 14.75
C PRO A 368 7.01 23.18 15.93
N ALA A 369 6.41 23.59 17.04
CA ALA A 369 6.26 22.72 18.22
C ALA A 369 5.41 21.50 17.88
N ARG A 370 5.70 20.34 18.51
CA ARG A 370 4.86 19.13 18.38
C ARG A 370 3.42 19.44 18.74
N ASN A 371 2.47 18.85 18.00
CA ASN A 371 1.09 18.85 18.42
C ASN A 371 0.97 18.18 19.80
N PRO A 372 0.16 18.73 20.70
CA PRO A 372 -0.05 18.13 22.00
C PRO A 372 -0.76 16.79 21.90
N VAL A 373 -0.37 15.85 22.74
CA VAL A 373 -0.91 14.49 22.78
C VAL A 373 -1.67 14.24 24.09
N MET A 374 -2.57 13.25 24.09
CA MET A 374 -3.23 12.75 25.27
C MET A 374 -3.17 11.22 25.34
N THR A 375 -3.29 10.69 26.54
CA THR A 375 -3.61 9.28 26.78
C THR A 375 -5.10 9.12 27.01
N ILE A 376 -5.64 7.96 26.61
CA ILE A 376 -7.01 7.57 26.92
C ILE A 376 -6.96 6.30 27.75
N ALA A 377 -7.58 6.32 28.94
CA ALA A 377 -7.68 5.14 29.80
C ALA A 377 -8.38 3.99 29.04
N PRO A 378 -8.01 2.72 29.27
CA PRO A 378 -8.63 1.59 28.62
C PRO A 378 -10.16 1.60 28.78
N PHE A 379 -10.87 1.57 27.66
CA PHE A 379 -12.34 1.51 27.59
C PHE A 379 -12.80 0.27 26.86
N ALA A 380 -13.97 -0.26 27.22
CA ALA A 380 -14.52 -1.48 26.64
C ALA A 380 -15.47 -1.17 25.47
N LEU A 381 -15.46 -2.03 24.45
CA LEU A 381 -16.48 -2.07 23.40
C LEU A 381 -17.47 -3.20 23.78
N THR A 382 -18.61 -2.84 24.37
CA THR A 382 -19.55 -3.76 25.02
C THR A 382 -20.71 -4.20 24.16
N GLU A 383 -20.85 -3.63 22.96
CA GLU A 383 -21.88 -3.96 21.99
C GLU A 383 -21.23 -4.55 20.73
N SER A 384 -21.90 -5.52 20.13
CA SER A 384 -21.45 -6.14 18.88
C SER A 384 -22.58 -6.37 17.89
N ALA A 385 -22.21 -6.46 16.60
CA ALA A 385 -23.11 -6.75 15.49
C ALA A 385 -22.42 -7.74 14.53
N ALA A 386 -22.88 -8.98 14.46
CA ALA A 386 -22.33 -10.01 13.59
C ALA A 386 -22.42 -9.59 12.11
N VAL A 387 -21.36 -9.74 11.33
CA VAL A 387 -21.31 -9.31 9.93
C VAL A 387 -22.41 -9.99 9.10
N LEU A 388 -22.53 -11.31 9.17
CA LEU A 388 -23.50 -12.06 8.36
C LEU A 388 -24.96 -11.70 8.67
N ALA A 389 -25.27 -11.27 9.91
CA ALA A 389 -26.60 -10.82 10.30
C ALA A 389 -26.90 -9.36 9.88
N ASN A 390 -25.90 -8.61 9.47
CA ASN A 390 -26.00 -7.19 9.09
C ASN A 390 -25.70 -6.93 7.60
N LEU A 391 -25.68 -7.97 6.79
CA LEU A 391 -25.57 -7.84 5.35
C LEU A 391 -26.79 -7.13 4.78
N PRO A 392 -26.64 -6.21 3.81
CA PRO A 392 -27.78 -5.53 3.17
C PRO A 392 -28.74 -6.51 2.53
N ALA A 393 -30.02 -6.11 2.46
CA ALA A 393 -31.08 -6.94 1.85
C ALA A 393 -30.91 -7.11 0.33
N ARG A 394 -30.22 -6.19 -0.35
CA ARG A 394 -29.94 -6.28 -1.79
C ARG A 394 -29.14 -7.54 -2.07
N THR A 395 -29.68 -8.43 -2.90
CA THR A 395 -29.06 -9.68 -3.32
C THR A 395 -28.83 -9.66 -4.83
N ILE A 396 -27.63 -10.03 -5.24
CA ILE A 396 -27.27 -10.29 -6.63
C ILE A 396 -27.27 -11.81 -6.80
N ARG A 397 -27.80 -12.33 -7.92
CA ARG A 397 -27.77 -13.76 -8.25
C ARG A 397 -26.92 -13.98 -9.49
N ASP A 398 -26.05 -14.98 -9.43
CA ASP A 398 -25.21 -15.40 -10.54
C ASP A 398 -25.01 -16.92 -10.52
N ALA A 399 -24.84 -17.52 -11.68
CA ALA A 399 -24.56 -18.95 -11.79
C ALA A 399 -23.18 -19.27 -11.22
N SER A 400 -22.18 -18.43 -11.49
CA SER A 400 -20.82 -18.58 -11.00
C SER A 400 -20.27 -17.21 -10.54
N PRO A 401 -19.50 -17.12 -9.45
CA PRO A 401 -18.94 -15.85 -8.99
C PRO A 401 -18.05 -15.20 -10.04
N ARG A 402 -18.20 -13.89 -10.21
CA ARG A 402 -17.37 -13.02 -11.03
C ARG A 402 -16.63 -12.00 -10.15
N PRO A 403 -15.59 -11.32 -10.65
CA PRO A 403 -14.95 -10.20 -9.95
C PRO A 403 -15.98 -9.16 -9.48
N LEU A 404 -15.70 -8.51 -8.33
CA LEU A 404 -16.61 -7.53 -7.72
C LEU A 404 -16.96 -6.37 -8.63
N GLU A 405 -16.00 -5.95 -9.46
CA GLU A 405 -16.15 -4.85 -10.40
C GLU A 405 -17.26 -5.13 -11.43
N ALA A 406 -17.50 -6.42 -11.76
CA ALA A 406 -18.62 -6.83 -12.63
C ALA A 406 -19.99 -6.66 -11.97
N TYR A 407 -20.03 -6.54 -10.65
CA TYR A 407 -21.24 -6.31 -9.86
C TYR A 407 -21.41 -4.86 -9.42
N ASP A 408 -20.55 -3.96 -9.88
CA ASP A 408 -20.46 -2.56 -9.41
C ASP A 408 -20.18 -2.44 -7.91
N ILE A 409 -19.38 -3.36 -7.37
CA ILE A 409 -18.91 -3.37 -5.99
C ILE A 409 -17.43 -3.03 -6.01
N SER A 410 -17.04 -2.05 -5.19
CA SER A 410 -15.67 -1.56 -5.18
C SER A 410 -14.76 -2.38 -4.25
N ARG A 411 -15.17 -2.53 -3.01
CA ARG A 411 -14.39 -3.18 -1.92
C ARG A 411 -15.27 -3.43 -0.70
N GLY A 412 -14.85 -4.32 0.18
CA GLY A 412 -15.55 -4.49 1.46
C GLY A 412 -15.67 -5.92 1.94
N LEU A 413 -16.82 -6.21 2.53
CA LEU A 413 -17.22 -7.55 2.99
C LEU A 413 -18.29 -8.09 2.06
N VAL A 414 -18.04 -9.25 1.48
CA VAL A 414 -18.96 -9.85 0.49
C VAL A 414 -19.27 -11.29 0.89
N SER A 415 -20.55 -11.59 1.10
CA SER A 415 -21.06 -12.95 1.30
C SER A 415 -21.46 -13.53 -0.04
N TYR A 416 -20.95 -14.73 -0.32
CA TYR A 416 -21.36 -15.60 -1.41
C TYR A 416 -22.03 -16.82 -0.79
N ARG A 417 -23.32 -17.02 -1.07
CA ARG A 417 -24.12 -18.07 -0.46
C ARG A 417 -24.74 -18.96 -1.51
N THR A 418 -24.71 -20.28 -1.28
CA THR A 418 -25.39 -21.28 -2.11
C THR A 418 -25.78 -22.50 -1.27
N THR A 419 -26.43 -23.49 -1.87
CA THR A 419 -26.76 -24.76 -1.25
C THR A 419 -25.91 -25.87 -1.86
N LEU A 420 -25.18 -26.61 -1.03
CA LEU A 420 -24.53 -27.86 -1.42
C LEU A 420 -25.46 -29.06 -1.14
N PRO A 421 -25.62 -29.97 -2.09
CA PRO A 421 -26.43 -31.19 -1.86
C PRO A 421 -25.78 -32.12 -0.83
N ALA A 422 -26.55 -33.07 -0.30
CA ALA A 422 -26.03 -34.19 0.47
C ALA A 422 -24.93 -34.92 -0.36
N GLY A 423 -23.92 -35.44 0.31
CA GLY A 423 -22.82 -36.11 -0.38
C GLY A 423 -21.61 -36.41 0.51
N PRO A 424 -20.55 -37.04 -0.04
CA PRO A 424 -19.36 -37.40 0.68
C PRO A 424 -18.54 -36.19 1.12
N ALA A 425 -17.54 -36.43 1.97
CA ALA A 425 -16.48 -35.46 2.22
C ALA A 425 -15.72 -35.14 0.93
N GLY A 426 -15.11 -33.97 0.86
CA GLY A 426 -14.35 -33.54 -0.33
C GLY A 426 -13.76 -32.15 -0.17
N THR A 427 -13.15 -31.67 -1.24
CA THR A 427 -12.46 -30.39 -1.30
C THR A 427 -13.31 -29.36 -2.06
N LEU A 428 -13.59 -28.25 -1.41
CA LEU A 428 -14.13 -27.04 -2.03
C LEU A 428 -12.94 -26.22 -2.55
N GLU A 429 -12.98 -25.77 -3.79
CA GLU A 429 -11.93 -24.98 -4.41
C GLU A 429 -12.51 -23.80 -5.20
N ALA A 430 -11.93 -22.63 -5.06
CA ALA A 430 -12.20 -21.46 -5.90
C ALA A 430 -11.04 -21.25 -6.87
N ALA A 431 -11.32 -20.81 -8.10
CA ALA A 431 -10.26 -20.50 -9.06
C ALA A 431 -9.31 -19.41 -8.54
N ARG A 432 -9.86 -18.42 -7.81
CA ARG A 432 -9.09 -17.37 -7.13
C ARG A 432 -9.93 -16.69 -6.05
N VAL A 433 -9.25 -16.29 -4.98
CA VAL A 433 -9.82 -15.45 -3.91
C VAL A 433 -9.03 -14.14 -3.82
N ARG A 434 -9.71 -13.02 -3.77
CA ARG A 434 -9.12 -11.69 -3.61
C ARG A 434 -9.90 -10.89 -2.56
N ASP A 435 -9.53 -10.90 -1.21
CA ASP A 435 -8.21 -11.34 -0.77
C ASP A 435 -8.27 -12.46 0.29
N LEU A 436 -9.08 -12.31 1.34
CA LEU A 436 -9.26 -13.28 2.43
C LEU A 436 -10.70 -13.76 2.47
N ALA A 437 -10.92 -15.04 2.75
CA ALA A 437 -12.27 -15.57 2.90
C ALA A 437 -12.39 -16.56 4.05
N TRP A 438 -13.53 -16.51 4.72
CA TRP A 438 -13.98 -17.47 5.74
C TRP A 438 -15.11 -18.31 5.17
N VAL A 439 -14.97 -19.63 5.25
CA VAL A 439 -15.95 -20.59 4.73
C VAL A 439 -16.79 -21.14 5.87
N PHE A 440 -18.11 -21.09 5.69
CA PHE A 440 -19.07 -21.57 6.67
C PHE A 440 -19.97 -22.62 6.04
N VAL A 441 -20.30 -23.67 6.80
CA VAL A 441 -21.33 -24.65 6.47
C VAL A 441 -22.39 -24.60 7.58
N ASP A 442 -23.63 -24.30 7.21
CA ASP A 442 -24.75 -24.06 8.14
C ASP A 442 -24.36 -23.08 9.28
N GLY A 443 -23.66 -22.00 8.93
CA GLY A 443 -23.20 -20.96 9.85
C GLY A 443 -22.00 -21.36 10.73
N ARG A 444 -21.45 -22.55 10.61
CA ARG A 444 -20.26 -23.01 11.34
C ARG A 444 -19.01 -22.79 10.50
N PRO A 445 -17.94 -22.17 11.04
CA PRO A 445 -16.69 -22.00 10.31
C PRO A 445 -16.02 -23.36 10.05
N VAL A 446 -15.61 -23.60 8.81
CA VAL A 446 -14.94 -24.85 8.38
C VAL A 446 -13.55 -24.63 7.80
N GLY A 447 -13.20 -23.39 7.45
CA GLY A 447 -11.87 -23.07 6.93
C GLY A 447 -11.76 -21.64 6.44
N THR A 448 -10.55 -21.31 5.98
CA THR A 448 -10.22 -19.99 5.41
C THR A 448 -9.48 -20.15 4.09
N MET A 449 -9.61 -19.16 3.21
CA MET A 449 -8.82 -19.01 2.01
C MET A 449 -8.01 -17.71 2.10
N ASP A 450 -6.74 -17.73 1.73
CA ASP A 450 -5.81 -16.59 1.87
C ASP A 450 -4.95 -16.45 0.61
N THR A 451 -5.07 -15.31 -0.05
CA THR A 451 -4.33 -15.03 -1.28
C THR A 451 -2.82 -14.91 -1.06
N ARG A 452 -2.35 -14.55 0.15
CA ARG A 452 -0.92 -14.51 0.48
C ARG A 452 -0.27 -15.89 0.40
N GLN A 453 -1.04 -16.93 0.76
CA GLN A 453 -0.63 -18.33 0.70
C GLN A 453 -1.04 -19.03 -0.60
N ARG A 454 -1.73 -18.33 -1.52
CA ARG A 454 -2.40 -18.95 -2.68
C ARG A 454 -3.33 -20.09 -2.30
N ARG A 455 -3.82 -20.12 -1.05
CA ARG A 455 -4.69 -21.16 -0.52
C ARG A 455 -6.12 -20.85 -0.86
N TYR A 456 -6.67 -21.54 -1.84
CA TYR A 456 -8.04 -21.37 -2.34
C TYR A 456 -8.91 -22.62 -2.14
N LYS A 457 -8.44 -23.57 -1.31
CA LYS A 457 -9.08 -24.88 -1.03
C LYS A 457 -9.48 -25.00 0.44
N VAL A 458 -10.61 -25.64 0.69
CA VAL A 458 -11.10 -25.98 2.05
C VAL A 458 -11.71 -27.37 2.04
N GLU A 459 -11.28 -28.22 2.97
CA GLU A 459 -11.84 -29.56 3.16
C GLU A 459 -13.23 -29.48 3.83
N LEU A 460 -14.22 -30.12 3.23
CA LEU A 460 -15.56 -30.22 3.75
C LEU A 460 -15.87 -31.65 4.20
N ALA A 461 -16.53 -31.79 5.37
CA ALA A 461 -17.02 -33.08 5.86
C ALA A 461 -18.15 -33.65 4.99
N ALA A 462 -18.44 -34.95 5.14
CA ALA A 462 -19.60 -35.58 4.53
C ALA A 462 -20.92 -34.95 5.03
N ARG A 463 -21.91 -34.84 4.15
CA ARG A 463 -23.19 -34.17 4.38
C ARG A 463 -24.35 -35.15 4.20
N ALA A 464 -25.08 -35.41 5.27
CA ALA A 464 -26.26 -36.31 5.23
C ALA A 464 -27.49 -35.66 4.56
N ALA A 465 -27.55 -34.33 4.53
CA ALA A 465 -28.62 -33.53 3.93
C ALA A 465 -28.04 -32.36 3.18
N PRO A 466 -28.78 -31.64 2.34
CA PRO A 466 -28.36 -30.36 1.76
C PRO A 466 -28.02 -29.36 2.86
N VAL A 467 -26.91 -28.63 2.68
CA VAL A 467 -26.38 -27.63 3.62
C VAL A 467 -26.22 -26.27 2.96
N THR A 468 -26.28 -25.23 3.75
CA THR A 468 -25.92 -23.87 3.30
C THR A 468 -24.41 -23.70 3.30
N LEU A 469 -23.84 -23.48 2.14
CA LEU A 469 -22.45 -23.00 2.01
C LEU A 469 -22.46 -21.47 1.97
N GLU A 470 -21.67 -20.84 2.82
CA GLU A 470 -21.48 -19.39 2.80
C GLU A 470 -19.99 -19.04 2.87
N ILE A 471 -19.51 -18.21 1.94
CA ILE A 471 -18.13 -17.72 1.87
C ILE A 471 -18.18 -16.22 2.12
N LEU A 472 -17.68 -15.78 3.29
CA LEU A 472 -17.51 -14.37 3.61
C LEU A 472 -16.13 -13.92 3.18
N LEU A 473 -16.06 -13.07 2.16
CA LEU A 473 -14.84 -12.51 1.60
C LEU A 473 -14.60 -11.10 2.13
N TYR A 474 -13.36 -10.79 2.45
CA TYR A 474 -12.87 -9.46 2.81
C TYR A 474 -11.80 -9.01 1.80
N THR A 475 -11.99 -7.82 1.24
CA THR A 475 -11.00 -7.19 0.36
C THR A 475 -10.06 -6.33 1.20
N ILE A 476 -8.75 -6.54 1.08
CA ILE A 476 -7.77 -5.72 1.80
C ILE A 476 -7.42 -4.48 0.99
N ALA A 477 -6.73 -4.64 -0.14
CA ALA A 477 -6.26 -3.55 -0.97
C ALA A 477 -5.96 -4.04 -2.39
N ARG A 478 -6.05 -3.16 -3.40
CA ARG A 478 -5.55 -3.49 -4.74
C ARG A 478 -4.07 -3.25 -4.83
N VAL A 479 -3.40 -4.09 -5.62
CA VAL A 479 -1.98 -3.95 -5.92
C VAL A 479 -1.72 -2.58 -6.53
N ASN A 480 -0.68 -1.90 -6.02
CA ASN A 480 -0.31 -0.53 -6.42
C ASN A 480 0.87 -0.45 -7.38
N PHE A 481 1.62 -1.54 -7.57
CA PHE A 481 2.85 -1.52 -8.36
C PHE A 481 2.94 -2.67 -9.37
N GLY A 482 3.62 -2.43 -10.48
CA GLY A 482 3.89 -3.43 -11.51
C GLY A 482 2.68 -3.76 -12.40
N ARG A 483 2.76 -4.88 -13.10
CA ARG A 483 1.70 -5.32 -14.02
C ARG A 483 0.46 -5.84 -13.28
N GLU A 484 0.63 -6.23 -12.04
CA GLU A 484 -0.42 -6.75 -11.15
C GLU A 484 -1.43 -5.69 -10.69
N VAL A 485 -1.28 -4.42 -11.10
CA VAL A 485 -2.29 -3.37 -10.84
C VAL A 485 -3.68 -3.68 -11.44
N HIS A 486 -3.77 -4.68 -12.34
CA HIS A 486 -5.03 -5.24 -12.83
C HIS A 486 -5.73 -6.15 -11.79
N ASP A 487 -5.61 -5.85 -10.51
CA ASP A 487 -6.06 -6.65 -9.38
C ASP A 487 -7.57 -6.53 -9.13
N ARG A 488 -8.37 -7.33 -9.85
CA ARG A 488 -9.82 -7.44 -9.62
C ARG A 488 -10.09 -8.17 -8.32
N LYS A 489 -11.04 -7.65 -7.55
CA LYS A 489 -11.40 -8.19 -6.23
C LYS A 489 -12.54 -9.21 -6.30
N GLY A 490 -12.70 -9.98 -5.24
CA GLY A 490 -13.81 -10.91 -5.09
C GLY A 490 -13.45 -12.39 -5.15
N LEU A 491 -14.47 -13.22 -5.15
CA LEU A 491 -14.38 -14.64 -5.40
C LEU A 491 -14.50 -14.85 -6.92
N HIS A 492 -13.45 -15.38 -7.53
CA HIS A 492 -13.45 -15.64 -8.97
C HIS A 492 -13.79 -17.11 -9.21
N GLY A 493 -14.81 -17.35 -10.01
CA GLY A 493 -15.20 -18.70 -10.44
C GLY A 493 -14.30 -19.30 -11.53
N PRO A 494 -14.40 -20.60 -11.81
CA PRO A 494 -15.36 -21.49 -11.18
C PRO A 494 -15.04 -21.78 -9.71
N VAL A 495 -16.08 -22.03 -8.91
CA VAL A 495 -15.95 -22.69 -7.61
C VAL A 495 -16.37 -24.13 -7.83
N THR A 496 -15.55 -25.07 -7.38
CA THR A 496 -15.78 -26.51 -7.58
C THR A 496 -15.76 -27.26 -6.26
N PHE A 497 -16.47 -28.38 -6.22
CA PHE A 497 -16.40 -29.36 -5.15
C PHE A 497 -15.94 -30.69 -5.72
N THR A 498 -14.82 -31.23 -5.22
CA THR A 498 -14.28 -32.52 -5.62
C THR A 498 -14.50 -33.54 -4.50
N PRO A 499 -15.40 -34.52 -4.66
CA PRO A 499 -15.67 -35.52 -3.63
C PRO A 499 -14.47 -36.45 -3.43
N LYS A 500 -14.25 -36.91 -2.18
CA LYS A 500 -13.33 -38.01 -1.87
C LYS A 500 -13.92 -39.33 -2.35
N ALA A 501 -13.51 -39.80 -3.51
CA ALA A 501 -13.98 -40.98 -4.19
C ALA A 501 -12.80 -41.69 -4.89
N ALA A 502 -13.01 -42.95 -5.30
CA ALA A 502 -12.00 -43.73 -6.05
C ALA A 502 -11.62 -43.06 -7.40
N GLN A 503 -12.56 -42.38 -8.01
CA GLN A 503 -12.38 -41.51 -9.21
C GLN A 503 -12.99 -40.13 -8.93
N PRO A 504 -12.23 -39.21 -8.36
CA PRO A 504 -12.75 -37.88 -8.02
C PRO A 504 -12.98 -37.05 -9.30
N VAL A 505 -14.19 -36.49 -9.43
CA VAL A 505 -14.52 -35.56 -10.51
C VAL A 505 -14.99 -34.25 -9.89
N ALA A 506 -14.33 -33.17 -10.25
CA ALA A 506 -14.72 -31.82 -9.81
C ALA A 506 -16.09 -31.43 -10.36
N GLN A 507 -16.98 -30.98 -9.52
CA GLN A 507 -18.34 -30.55 -9.85
C GLN A 507 -18.43 -29.04 -9.64
N ALA A 508 -19.00 -28.31 -10.58
CA ALA A 508 -19.25 -26.89 -10.40
C ALA A 508 -20.24 -26.65 -9.25
N VAL A 509 -19.94 -25.68 -8.42
CA VAL A 509 -20.85 -25.15 -7.41
C VAL A 509 -21.49 -23.89 -7.99
N GLU A 510 -22.80 -23.92 -8.15
CA GLU A 510 -23.53 -22.89 -8.89
C GLU A 510 -24.62 -22.25 -8.04
N GLN A 511 -25.38 -21.30 -8.64
CA GLN A 511 -26.55 -20.63 -8.05
C GLN A 511 -26.21 -19.80 -6.81
N TRP A 512 -25.29 -18.85 -6.96
CA TRP A 512 -24.81 -18.01 -5.88
C TRP A 512 -25.71 -16.81 -5.62
N GLU A 513 -26.01 -16.58 -4.36
CA GLU A 513 -26.56 -15.33 -3.83
C GLU A 513 -25.43 -14.48 -3.24
N ILE A 514 -25.26 -13.25 -3.71
CA ILE A 514 -24.15 -12.35 -3.37
C ILE A 514 -24.72 -11.12 -2.67
N ARG A 515 -24.23 -10.82 -1.46
CA ARG A 515 -24.57 -9.63 -0.68
C ARG A 515 -23.32 -8.95 -0.20
N ALA A 516 -23.22 -7.62 -0.29
CA ALA A 516 -22.02 -6.89 0.03
C ALA A 516 -22.27 -5.70 0.97
N ILE A 517 -21.40 -5.52 1.95
CA ILE A 517 -21.15 -4.25 2.58
C ILE A 517 -20.05 -3.59 1.75
N ASP A 518 -20.44 -2.78 0.76
CA ASP A 518 -19.53 -2.05 -0.13
C ASP A 518 -19.14 -0.73 0.55
N PHE A 519 -17.86 -0.59 0.93
CA PHE A 519 -17.36 0.63 1.53
C PHE A 519 -17.05 1.66 0.44
N ASP A 520 -17.66 2.83 0.55
CA ASP A 520 -17.43 3.96 -0.37
C ASP A 520 -16.03 4.57 -0.23
N ALA A 521 -15.82 5.73 -0.89
CA ALA A 521 -14.56 6.47 -0.82
C ALA A 521 -14.10 6.76 0.62
N ASP A 522 -15.03 7.16 1.48
CA ASP A 522 -14.73 7.56 2.85
C ASP A 522 -14.87 6.41 3.85
N GLY A 523 -15.20 5.21 3.37
CA GLY A 523 -15.36 4.03 4.21
C GLY A 523 -16.54 4.12 5.17
N VAL A 524 -17.64 4.75 4.75
CA VAL A 524 -18.81 4.99 5.61
C VAL A 524 -19.46 3.68 6.03
N LEU A 525 -19.77 3.58 7.33
CA LEU A 525 -20.47 2.42 7.88
C LEU A 525 -21.95 2.39 7.47
N PRO A 526 -22.47 1.25 7.06
CA PRO A 526 -23.92 1.08 6.93
C PRO A 526 -24.59 1.09 8.33
N PRO A 527 -25.90 1.26 8.41
CA PRO A 527 -26.65 1.03 9.64
C PRO A 527 -26.43 -0.41 10.15
N LEU A 528 -26.03 -0.56 11.42
CA LEU A 528 -25.71 -1.83 12.05
C LEU A 528 -26.59 -2.07 13.27
N ALA A 529 -27.12 -3.30 13.42
CA ALA A 529 -27.96 -3.71 14.54
C ALA A 529 -27.11 -4.21 15.72
N PHE A 530 -26.55 -3.29 16.49
CA PHE A 530 -25.76 -3.61 17.68
C PHE A 530 -26.61 -4.17 18.82
N LYS A 531 -26.04 -5.18 19.50
CA LYS A 531 -26.59 -5.76 20.73
C LYS A 531 -25.52 -5.85 21.80
N ARG A 532 -25.88 -5.73 23.08
CA ARG A 532 -24.94 -5.98 24.18
C ARG A 532 -24.47 -7.43 24.14
N GLY A 533 -23.17 -7.61 24.39
CA GLY A 533 -22.53 -8.91 24.44
C GLY A 533 -21.60 -9.20 23.27
N ARG A 534 -21.05 -10.40 23.24
CA ARG A 534 -20.07 -10.86 22.25
C ARG A 534 -20.76 -11.62 21.12
N ALA A 535 -20.62 -11.14 19.90
CA ALA A 535 -21.02 -11.88 18.70
C ALA A 535 -20.01 -13.01 18.43
N ALA A 536 -20.49 -14.08 17.81
CA ALA A 536 -19.64 -15.14 17.29
C ALA A 536 -19.16 -14.79 15.86
N GLY A 537 -17.92 -15.14 15.54
CA GLY A 537 -17.30 -14.91 14.22
C GLY A 537 -17.03 -13.43 13.93
N PRO A 538 -16.83 -13.09 12.62
CA PRO A 538 -16.61 -11.72 12.19
C PRO A 538 -17.71 -10.76 12.63
N ALA A 539 -17.33 -9.68 13.31
CA ALA A 539 -18.30 -8.76 13.90
C ALA A 539 -17.80 -7.32 13.98
N PHE A 540 -18.73 -6.39 13.96
CA PHE A 540 -18.51 -5.01 14.38
C PHE A 540 -18.68 -4.90 15.89
N TRP A 541 -17.81 -4.13 16.54
CA TRP A 541 -17.80 -3.85 17.96
C TRP A 541 -17.97 -2.37 18.20
N ARG A 542 -18.74 -1.97 19.20
CA ARG A 542 -19.01 -0.57 19.50
C ARG A 542 -18.79 -0.25 20.96
N GLY A 543 -18.15 0.89 21.20
CA GLY A 543 -17.91 1.49 22.52
C GLY A 543 -17.53 2.96 22.38
N GLY A 544 -16.84 3.51 23.37
CA GLY A 544 -16.41 4.90 23.28
C GLY A 544 -15.73 5.41 24.54
N PHE A 545 -15.20 6.63 24.44
CA PHE A 545 -14.51 7.34 25.50
C PHE A 545 -14.95 8.80 25.59
N GLU A 546 -14.70 9.43 26.73
CA GLU A 546 -14.93 10.85 26.95
C GLU A 546 -13.62 11.62 26.79
N ALA A 547 -13.68 12.80 26.15
CA ALA A 547 -12.56 13.71 26.01
C ALA A 547 -12.94 15.14 26.37
N GLY A 548 -12.09 15.83 27.12
CA GLY A 548 -12.28 17.25 27.45
C GLY A 548 -11.96 18.17 26.27
N ARG A 549 -11.01 17.77 25.44
CA ARG A 549 -10.56 18.43 24.20
C ARG A 549 -9.97 17.41 23.24
N GLY A 550 -9.92 17.75 21.96
CA GLY A 550 -9.27 16.93 20.94
C GLY A 550 -7.76 17.16 20.92
N LEU A 551 -7.00 16.15 21.30
CA LEU A 551 -5.53 16.10 21.19
C LEU A 551 -5.15 14.80 20.47
N ASP A 552 -3.97 14.77 19.86
CA ASP A 552 -3.47 13.58 19.17
C ASP A 552 -3.31 12.41 20.16
N THR A 553 -3.54 11.19 19.68
CA THR A 553 -3.30 9.96 20.45
C THR A 553 -3.10 8.79 19.49
N PHE A 554 -2.66 7.64 20.02
CA PHE A 554 -2.44 6.42 19.25
C PHE A 554 -3.29 5.29 19.86
N LEU A 555 -4.31 4.83 19.15
CA LEU A 555 -5.18 3.75 19.62
C LEU A 555 -4.43 2.42 19.62
N ASP A 556 -4.33 1.78 20.77
CA ASP A 556 -3.70 0.48 20.92
C ASP A 556 -4.64 -0.62 20.43
N MET A 557 -4.26 -1.25 19.31
CA MET A 557 -4.99 -2.34 18.66
C MET A 557 -4.38 -3.72 18.96
N SER A 558 -3.38 -3.82 19.83
CA SER A 558 -2.64 -5.07 20.10
C SER A 558 -3.49 -6.20 20.68
N GLY A 559 -4.64 -5.90 21.27
CA GLY A 559 -5.64 -6.85 21.79
C GLY A 559 -6.61 -7.38 20.75
N TRP A 560 -6.61 -6.83 19.56
CA TRP A 560 -7.51 -7.12 18.44
C TRP A 560 -6.84 -8.05 17.42
N GLY A 561 -7.59 -8.55 16.46
CA GLY A 561 -7.09 -9.43 15.41
C GLY A 561 -6.78 -8.70 14.12
N GLN A 562 -7.73 -8.65 13.20
CA GLN A 562 -7.63 -8.00 11.90
C GLN A 562 -8.94 -7.31 11.54
N GLY A 563 -8.85 -6.08 11.04
CA GLY A 563 -10.06 -5.38 10.61
C GLY A 563 -9.90 -3.90 10.32
N ILE A 564 -10.92 -3.11 10.71
CA ILE A 564 -11.01 -1.68 10.40
C ILE A 564 -11.52 -0.93 11.64
N VAL A 565 -11.06 0.31 11.84
CA VAL A 565 -11.46 1.18 12.95
C VAL A 565 -12.13 2.44 12.43
N TRP A 566 -13.20 2.85 13.10
CA TRP A 566 -13.88 4.14 12.89
C TRP A 566 -13.95 4.92 14.20
N ILE A 567 -13.82 6.23 14.08
CA ILE A 567 -14.01 7.19 15.16
C ILE A 567 -15.05 8.24 14.74
N ASN A 568 -16.10 8.38 15.49
CA ASN A 568 -17.19 9.36 15.21
C ASN A 568 -17.73 9.25 13.77
N GLY A 569 -17.76 8.03 13.19
CA GLY A 569 -18.17 7.73 11.81
C GLY A 569 -17.08 7.93 10.76
N ARG A 570 -15.88 8.41 11.11
CA ARG A 570 -14.74 8.53 10.20
C ARG A 570 -13.89 7.27 10.22
N CYS A 571 -13.59 6.70 9.07
CA CYS A 571 -12.72 5.54 8.94
C CYS A 571 -11.26 5.94 9.20
N LEU A 572 -10.64 5.39 10.26
CA LEU A 572 -9.21 5.58 10.52
C LEU A 572 -8.36 4.74 9.58
N GLY A 573 -8.77 3.52 9.32
CA GLY A 573 -8.02 2.59 8.47
C GLY A 573 -8.08 1.15 8.95
N ARG A 574 -7.22 0.33 8.35
CA ARG A 574 -7.05 -1.09 8.66
C ARG A 574 -6.05 -1.29 9.79
N TYR A 575 -6.25 -2.33 10.57
CA TYR A 575 -5.27 -2.82 11.54
C TYR A 575 -5.11 -4.33 11.40
N TRP A 576 -3.95 -4.83 11.80
CA TRP A 576 -3.67 -6.26 11.83
C TRP A 576 -2.65 -6.59 12.91
N SER A 577 -3.00 -7.49 13.81
CA SER A 577 -2.18 -7.85 14.98
C SER A 577 -0.82 -8.48 14.64
N ILE A 578 -0.61 -8.97 13.42
CA ILE A 578 0.69 -9.50 12.99
C ILE A 578 1.79 -8.43 12.99
N GLY A 579 1.42 -7.13 12.94
CA GLY A 579 2.34 -6.01 12.96
C GLY A 579 3.00 -5.70 11.60
N PRO A 580 3.98 -4.80 11.57
CA PRO A 580 4.77 -4.28 12.69
C PRO A 580 4.05 -3.20 13.52
N THR A 581 3.09 -2.50 12.94
CA THR A 581 2.33 -1.43 13.60
C THR A 581 1.24 -2.01 14.48
N GLN A 582 1.26 -1.67 15.80
CA GLN A 582 0.26 -2.11 16.77
C GLN A 582 -0.70 -1.00 17.19
N THR A 583 -0.43 0.23 16.76
CA THR A 583 -1.24 1.40 17.08
C THR A 583 -1.77 2.08 15.84
N MET A 584 -2.87 2.83 15.98
CA MET A 584 -3.43 3.68 14.92
C MET A 584 -3.44 5.13 15.37
N TYR A 585 -2.85 6.00 14.56
CA TYR A 585 -2.84 7.44 14.82
C TYR A 585 -4.27 7.99 14.74
N LEU A 586 -4.69 8.65 15.82
CA LEU A 586 -5.95 9.37 15.91
C LEU A 586 -5.68 10.87 16.07
N PRO A 587 -5.86 11.68 15.02
CA PRO A 587 -5.59 13.12 15.08
C PRO A 587 -6.60 13.86 15.96
N GLY A 588 -6.11 14.83 16.72
CA GLY A 588 -6.90 15.63 17.64
C GLY A 588 -8.14 16.30 17.03
N PRO A 589 -8.08 16.88 15.81
CA PRO A 589 -9.26 17.45 15.12
C PRO A 589 -10.42 16.47 14.90
N TRP A 590 -10.18 15.15 14.94
CA TRP A 590 -11.24 14.16 14.79
C TRP A 590 -11.88 13.74 16.12
N ILE A 591 -11.29 14.15 17.24
CA ILE A 591 -11.82 13.92 18.59
C ILE A 591 -12.73 15.08 18.99
N ARG A 592 -13.95 14.76 19.38
CA ARG A 592 -14.95 15.71 19.86
C ARG A 592 -14.80 15.95 21.36
N ARG A 593 -15.17 17.14 21.81
CA ARG A 593 -15.39 17.35 23.24
C ARG A 593 -16.61 16.54 23.69
N GLY A 594 -16.49 15.82 24.81
CA GLY A 594 -17.52 14.90 25.31
C GLY A 594 -17.30 13.49 24.73
N ARG A 595 -18.41 12.80 24.50
CA ARG A 595 -18.42 11.40 24.08
C ARG A 595 -17.92 11.23 22.64
N ASN A 596 -17.00 10.29 22.46
CA ASN A 596 -16.48 9.83 21.19
C ASN A 596 -16.85 8.36 20.99
N GLU A 597 -17.51 8.06 19.87
CA GLU A 597 -17.86 6.69 19.50
C GLU A 597 -16.70 6.05 18.75
N VAL A 598 -16.40 4.80 19.12
CA VAL A 598 -15.45 3.94 18.41
C VAL A 598 -16.19 2.70 17.93
N VAL A 599 -16.05 2.42 16.63
CA VAL A 599 -16.52 1.16 16.02
C VAL A 599 -15.31 0.42 15.47
N VAL A 600 -15.23 -0.87 15.73
CA VAL A 600 -14.18 -1.77 15.24
C VAL A 600 -14.82 -2.94 14.51
N LEU A 601 -14.51 -3.12 13.25
CA LEU A 601 -14.70 -4.42 12.59
C LEU A 601 -13.55 -5.33 13.01
N ASP A 602 -13.84 -6.50 13.55
CA ASP A 602 -12.83 -7.54 13.77
C ASP A 602 -13.27 -8.85 13.10
N LEU A 603 -12.39 -9.42 12.29
CA LEU A 603 -12.66 -10.57 11.44
C LEU A 603 -12.32 -11.90 12.12
N THR A 604 -11.49 -11.88 13.16
CA THR A 604 -10.98 -13.08 13.85
C THR A 604 -11.46 -13.21 15.30
N GLY A 605 -12.05 -12.15 15.85
CA GLY A 605 -12.48 -12.02 17.22
C GLY A 605 -11.37 -11.49 18.15
N PRO A 606 -11.64 -10.39 18.88
CA PRO A 606 -10.65 -9.82 19.79
C PRO A 606 -10.43 -10.76 20.99
N ARG A 607 -9.21 -10.78 21.54
CA ARG A 607 -8.94 -11.42 22.85
C ARG A 607 -9.68 -10.69 23.95
N GLU A 608 -9.53 -9.37 23.96
CA GLU A 608 -10.28 -8.45 24.84
C GLU A 608 -10.81 -7.29 23.98
N ALA A 609 -12.12 -7.05 24.03
CA ALA A 609 -12.75 -5.95 23.31
C ALA A 609 -12.51 -4.62 24.06
N ARG A 610 -11.26 -4.20 24.19
CA ARG A 610 -10.82 -2.97 24.86
C ARG A 610 -9.80 -2.23 24.00
N ILE A 611 -9.79 -0.90 24.12
CA ILE A 611 -8.83 -0.01 23.46
C ILE A 611 -8.34 1.01 24.49
N ALA A 612 -7.07 1.40 24.39
CA ALA A 612 -6.48 2.53 25.10
C ALA A 612 -5.93 3.54 24.08
N GLY A 613 -5.78 4.80 24.50
CA GLY A 613 -5.02 5.79 23.72
C GLY A 613 -3.64 5.98 24.33
N LEU A 614 -2.59 5.79 23.55
CA LEU A 614 -1.20 5.95 23.95
C LEU A 614 -0.67 7.33 23.55
N ALA A 615 0.35 7.82 24.29
CA ALA A 615 1.06 9.06 23.96
C ALA A 615 2.10 8.87 22.84
N GLU A 616 2.57 7.65 22.62
CA GLU A 616 3.58 7.29 21.63
C GLU A 616 3.08 6.15 20.74
N PRO A 617 3.46 6.10 19.46
CA PRO A 617 3.11 4.99 18.58
C PRO A 617 3.92 3.73 18.87
N VAL A 618 3.38 2.57 18.48
CA VAL A 618 4.10 1.30 18.44
C VAL A 618 4.15 0.86 16.97
N LEU A 619 5.29 1.10 16.31
CA LEU A 619 5.46 0.89 14.86
C LEU A 619 6.32 -0.34 14.52
N ASP A 620 7.04 -0.93 15.47
CA ASP A 620 8.08 -1.92 15.23
C ASP A 620 7.89 -3.25 16.00
N ARG A 621 6.64 -3.59 16.31
CA ARG A 621 6.33 -4.82 17.05
C ARG A 621 5.67 -5.87 16.17
N LEU A 622 6.48 -6.73 15.56
CA LEU A 622 6.00 -7.93 14.87
C LEU A 622 5.48 -8.99 15.83
N ARG A 623 4.48 -9.72 15.35
CA ARG A 623 3.89 -10.89 16.04
C ARG A 623 3.69 -12.03 15.04
N PRO A 624 4.78 -12.63 14.57
CA PRO A 624 4.74 -13.67 13.52
C PRO A 624 3.97 -14.92 13.98
N GLU A 625 3.86 -15.15 15.27
CA GLU A 625 3.06 -16.25 15.86
C GLU A 625 1.54 -16.11 15.62
N LEU A 626 1.08 -14.93 15.21
CA LEU A 626 -0.32 -14.67 14.86
C LEU A 626 -0.56 -14.70 13.35
N ASP A 627 0.49 -14.79 12.55
CA ASP A 627 0.37 -14.80 11.10
C ASP A 627 0.06 -16.20 10.58
N LEU A 628 -1.19 -16.42 10.17
CA LEU A 628 -1.65 -17.69 9.61
C LEU A 628 -0.97 -18.06 8.29
N ALA A 629 -0.26 -17.14 7.64
CA ALA A 629 0.54 -17.43 6.45
C ALA A 629 1.89 -18.10 6.77
N ARG A 630 2.31 -18.10 8.04
CA ARG A 630 3.55 -18.76 8.47
C ARG A 630 3.29 -20.19 8.94
N PRO A 631 4.28 -21.08 8.80
CA PRO A 631 4.13 -22.44 9.33
C PRO A 631 3.93 -22.45 10.84
N PRO A 632 3.13 -23.38 11.40
CA PRO A 632 2.92 -23.48 12.83
C PRO A 632 4.23 -23.68 13.59
N SER A 633 4.38 -23.04 14.75
CA SER A 633 5.54 -23.24 15.64
C SER A 633 5.66 -24.67 16.18
N SER A 634 4.60 -25.46 16.09
CA SER A 634 4.56 -26.90 16.43
C SER A 634 5.13 -27.79 15.33
N ALA A 635 5.32 -27.29 14.10
CA ALA A 635 5.86 -28.08 12.99
C ALA A 635 7.24 -28.64 13.34
N ARG A 636 7.46 -29.91 13.08
CA ARG A 636 8.73 -30.62 13.31
C ARG A 636 9.10 -31.37 12.04
N LEU A 637 10.34 -31.19 11.63
CA LEU A 637 10.93 -31.94 10.51
C LEU A 637 11.28 -33.36 10.94
N GLN A 638 10.95 -34.33 10.08
CA GLN A 638 11.23 -35.74 10.28
C GLN A 638 11.89 -36.30 9.02
N LEU A 639 13.24 -36.32 9.02
CA LEU A 639 14.04 -36.86 7.92
C LEU A 639 14.74 -38.18 8.28
N ASP A 640 14.56 -38.70 9.49
CA ASP A 640 15.19 -39.95 9.94
C ASP A 640 14.79 -41.09 9.03
N GLY A 641 15.79 -41.73 8.39
CA GLY A 641 15.55 -42.84 7.46
C GLY A 641 15.10 -42.42 6.03
N VAL A 642 14.87 -41.14 5.78
CA VAL A 642 14.54 -40.63 4.45
C VAL A 642 15.82 -40.42 3.65
N LYS A 643 15.93 -41.09 2.49
CA LYS A 643 17.07 -40.85 1.59
C LYS A 643 16.84 -39.60 0.76
N PRO A 644 17.89 -38.75 0.58
CA PRO A 644 17.78 -37.63 -0.33
C PRO A 644 17.54 -38.11 -1.77
N ALA A 645 16.66 -37.44 -2.48
CA ALA A 645 16.44 -37.59 -3.90
C ALA A 645 17.65 -37.09 -4.72
N PHE A 646 18.38 -36.13 -4.14
CA PHE A 646 19.60 -35.58 -4.72
C PHE A 646 20.52 -35.03 -3.62
N GLU A 647 21.83 -35.18 -3.82
CA GLU A 647 22.90 -34.49 -3.06
C GLU A 647 23.93 -33.93 -4.03
N GLY A 648 24.33 -32.66 -3.86
CA GLY A 648 25.28 -32.02 -4.76
C GLY A 648 25.68 -30.62 -4.36
N GLU A 649 26.26 -29.92 -5.31
CA GLU A 649 26.69 -28.52 -5.15
C GLU A 649 26.07 -27.63 -6.24
N PHE A 650 25.70 -26.41 -5.90
CA PHE A 650 25.38 -25.38 -6.87
C PHE A 650 26.67 -24.74 -7.42
N ALA A 651 26.60 -24.14 -8.59
CA ALA A 651 27.68 -23.32 -9.11
C ALA A 651 27.70 -21.94 -8.41
N PRO A 652 28.86 -21.29 -8.28
CA PRO A 652 28.95 -19.96 -7.69
C PRO A 652 28.27 -18.90 -8.58
N GLY A 653 27.84 -17.79 -7.99
CA GLY A 653 27.25 -16.65 -8.69
C GLY A 653 25.77 -16.47 -8.45
N ALA A 654 25.16 -15.54 -9.19
CA ALA A 654 23.75 -15.16 -9.03
C ALA A 654 22.81 -15.77 -10.08
N ALA A 655 23.35 -16.52 -11.04
CA ALA A 655 22.55 -17.12 -12.12
C ALA A 655 21.63 -18.22 -11.59
N THR A 656 20.41 -18.28 -12.12
CA THR A 656 19.48 -19.39 -11.88
C THR A 656 20.06 -20.70 -12.42
N GLN A 657 19.91 -21.80 -11.68
CA GLN A 657 20.51 -23.08 -11.97
C GLN A 657 19.46 -24.20 -11.93
N ASP A 658 19.48 -25.06 -12.91
CA ASP A 658 18.67 -26.27 -12.96
C ASP A 658 19.50 -27.48 -12.56
N VAL A 659 19.00 -28.22 -11.58
CA VAL A 659 19.60 -29.52 -11.13
C VAL A 659 18.61 -30.64 -11.46
N ARG A 660 19.10 -31.68 -12.15
CA ARG A 660 18.31 -32.88 -12.47
C ARG A 660 18.60 -33.99 -11.49
N PHE A 661 17.57 -34.68 -11.01
CA PHE A 661 17.70 -35.86 -10.20
C PHE A 661 18.01 -37.07 -11.09
N ALA A 662 18.82 -37.99 -10.61
CA ALA A 662 19.14 -39.21 -11.33
C ALA A 662 17.90 -40.07 -11.63
N ALA A 663 16.92 -40.04 -10.73
CA ALA A 663 15.59 -40.61 -10.92
C ALA A 663 14.55 -39.67 -10.32
N PRO A 664 13.39 -39.51 -10.94
CA PRO A 664 12.31 -38.75 -10.35
C PRO A 664 11.88 -39.31 -9.00
N ALA A 665 11.60 -38.44 -8.05
CA ALA A 665 11.04 -38.81 -6.74
C ALA A 665 9.57 -38.34 -6.66
N ARG A 666 8.76 -39.09 -5.92
CA ARG A 666 7.33 -38.79 -5.79
C ARG A 666 6.95 -38.52 -4.33
N GLY A 667 6.14 -37.52 -4.12
CA GLY A 667 5.64 -37.15 -2.81
C GLY A 667 4.94 -35.81 -2.79
N ARG A 668 4.36 -35.50 -1.64
CA ARG A 668 3.62 -34.24 -1.41
C ARG A 668 4.52 -33.11 -0.89
N GLN A 669 5.62 -33.45 -0.25
CA GLN A 669 6.50 -32.46 0.37
C GLN A 669 7.91 -32.53 -0.23
N PHE A 670 8.47 -31.35 -0.49
CA PHE A 670 9.85 -31.15 -0.93
C PHE A 670 10.63 -30.42 0.18
N CYS A 671 11.83 -30.90 0.50
CA CYS A 671 12.74 -30.26 1.43
C CYS A 671 14.06 -29.90 0.73
N LEU A 672 14.44 -28.63 0.79
CA LEU A 672 15.80 -28.18 0.52
C LEU A 672 16.58 -28.10 1.82
N GLU A 673 17.69 -28.85 1.93
CA GLU A 673 18.64 -28.81 3.03
C GLU A 673 19.94 -28.15 2.56
N SER A 674 20.27 -26.99 3.10
CA SER A 674 21.55 -26.30 2.87
C SER A 674 22.59 -26.80 3.85
N LEU A 675 23.72 -27.31 3.34
CA LEU A 675 24.79 -27.85 4.16
C LEU A 675 25.88 -26.82 4.46
N ASP A 676 26.12 -25.90 3.53
CA ASP A 676 27.02 -24.76 3.67
C ASP A 676 26.72 -23.67 2.62
N ALA A 677 27.42 -22.55 2.70
CA ALA A 677 27.33 -21.41 1.80
C ALA A 677 28.70 -21.05 1.18
N PHE A 678 28.70 -20.41 0.01
CA PHE A 678 29.92 -20.01 -0.70
C PHE A 678 30.78 -19.02 0.09
N ASP A 679 30.16 -18.19 0.93
CA ASP A 679 30.86 -17.20 1.76
C ASP A 679 31.41 -17.77 3.08
N GLY A 680 31.24 -19.07 3.31
CA GLY A 680 31.68 -19.79 4.53
C GLY A 680 30.95 -19.38 5.81
N LYS A 681 29.92 -18.54 5.73
CA LYS A 681 29.09 -18.13 6.87
C LYS A 681 28.02 -19.15 7.19
N GLN A 682 27.43 -19.03 8.39
CA GLN A 682 26.36 -19.90 8.88
C GLN A 682 24.97 -19.45 8.43
N TYR A 683 24.83 -18.99 7.18
CA TYR A 683 23.56 -18.50 6.65
C TYR A 683 23.17 -19.22 5.37
N ALA A 684 21.86 -19.30 5.10
CA ALA A 684 21.33 -19.71 3.80
C ALA A 684 20.36 -18.62 3.32
N ALA A 685 20.42 -18.33 2.00
CA ALA A 685 19.51 -17.41 1.34
C ALA A 685 19.10 -17.96 -0.03
N VAL A 686 17.81 -17.84 -0.35
CA VAL A 686 17.21 -18.33 -1.60
C VAL A 686 16.25 -17.29 -2.12
N ALA A 687 16.47 -16.79 -3.33
CA ALA A 687 15.52 -15.88 -3.97
C ALA A 687 14.30 -16.66 -4.50
N GLU A 688 14.51 -17.80 -5.21
CA GLU A 688 13.37 -18.55 -5.71
C GLU A 688 13.70 -20.05 -5.85
N ILE A 689 12.71 -20.88 -5.58
CA ILE A 689 12.73 -22.31 -5.83
C ILE A 689 11.59 -22.67 -6.77
N ALA A 690 11.89 -23.41 -7.85
CA ALA A 690 10.90 -24.12 -8.62
C ALA A 690 11.29 -25.59 -8.76
N LEU A 691 10.32 -26.48 -8.82
CA LEU A 691 10.57 -27.90 -9.05
C LEU A 691 10.32 -28.25 -10.51
N LEU A 692 11.06 -29.19 -11.03
CA LEU A 692 11.02 -29.60 -12.44
C LEU A 692 10.37 -30.97 -12.59
N GLY A 693 9.43 -31.05 -13.54
CA GLY A 693 8.87 -32.32 -14.00
C GLY A 693 9.83 -33.08 -14.92
N ARG A 694 9.47 -34.30 -15.35
CA ARG A 694 10.25 -35.14 -16.29
C ARG A 694 10.51 -34.41 -17.61
N ASP A 695 9.56 -33.60 -18.08
CA ASP A 695 9.66 -32.81 -19.30
C ASP A 695 10.58 -31.59 -19.19
N GLY A 696 11.10 -31.32 -17.99
CA GLY A 696 11.96 -30.17 -17.73
C GLY A 696 11.25 -28.87 -17.47
N LYS A 697 9.93 -28.83 -17.52
CA LYS A 697 9.17 -27.68 -17.18
C LYS A 697 8.98 -27.57 -15.68
N THR A 698 8.78 -26.34 -15.21
CA THR A 698 8.44 -26.10 -13.82
C THR A 698 7.04 -26.63 -13.48
N LEU A 699 6.93 -27.27 -12.32
CA LEU A 699 5.65 -27.66 -11.75
C LEU A 699 4.84 -26.41 -11.38
N ASP A 700 3.52 -26.52 -11.39
CA ASP A 700 2.64 -25.47 -10.94
C ASP A 700 2.83 -25.19 -9.44
N GLN A 701 3.10 -23.93 -9.08
CA GLN A 701 3.34 -23.49 -7.71
C GLN A 701 2.09 -22.95 -7.03
N SER A 702 0.93 -22.95 -7.71
CA SER A 702 -0.28 -22.27 -7.24
C SER A 702 -0.80 -22.77 -5.88
N ASP A 703 -0.54 -24.03 -5.55
CA ASP A 703 -0.97 -24.69 -4.31
C ASP A 703 0.16 -24.83 -3.26
N TRP A 704 1.37 -24.34 -3.56
CA TRP A 704 2.50 -24.52 -2.67
C TRP A 704 2.38 -23.65 -1.41
N THR A 705 2.76 -24.26 -0.29
CA THR A 705 2.85 -23.57 1.01
C THR A 705 4.14 -23.96 1.72
N ILE A 706 4.60 -23.12 2.65
CA ILE A 706 5.74 -23.46 3.50
C ILE A 706 5.25 -24.35 4.66
N ALA A 707 5.66 -25.59 4.68
CA ALA A 707 5.32 -26.53 5.75
C ALA A 707 6.26 -26.42 6.95
N TYR A 708 7.54 -26.10 6.72
CA TYR A 708 8.54 -25.93 7.77
C TYR A 708 9.71 -25.06 7.28
N VAL A 709 10.30 -24.33 8.20
CA VAL A 709 11.55 -23.61 7.99
C VAL A 709 12.41 -23.68 9.26
N SER A 710 13.72 -23.92 9.11
CA SER A 710 14.64 -24.00 10.25
C SER A 710 14.79 -22.67 10.99
N SER A 711 14.86 -21.57 10.25
CA SER A 711 14.82 -20.20 10.74
C SER A 711 14.55 -19.23 9.58
N GLU A 712 14.07 -18.03 9.90
CA GLU A 712 13.91 -16.93 8.94
C GLU A 712 14.24 -15.61 9.63
N GLU A 713 14.85 -14.67 8.89
CA GLU A 713 15.11 -13.34 9.37
C GLU A 713 13.84 -12.48 9.25
N ALA A 714 13.33 -12.05 10.38
CA ALA A 714 12.11 -11.25 10.44
C ALA A 714 12.29 -9.99 11.32
N SER A 715 13.52 -9.71 11.77
CA SER A 715 13.79 -8.59 12.69
C SER A 715 14.57 -7.46 12.04
N LYS A 716 15.38 -7.74 11.03
CA LYS A 716 16.23 -6.76 10.35
C LYS A 716 15.89 -6.60 8.88
N GLU A 717 15.33 -7.63 8.27
CA GLU A 717 14.84 -7.62 6.90
C GLU A 717 13.65 -8.56 6.75
N ASP A 718 12.93 -8.48 5.65
CA ASP A 718 11.92 -9.45 5.29
C ASP A 718 12.57 -10.65 4.59
N GLY A 719 13.19 -11.51 5.38
CA GLY A 719 13.77 -12.78 4.95
C GLY A 719 12.83 -13.97 5.13
N GLY A 720 11.52 -13.76 5.02
CA GLY A 720 10.51 -14.81 5.21
C GLY A 720 10.60 -15.94 4.19
N ALA A 721 10.29 -17.18 4.63
CA ALA A 721 10.41 -18.37 3.82
C ALA A 721 9.51 -18.37 2.55
N LEU A 722 8.35 -17.70 2.62
CA LEU A 722 7.45 -17.51 1.47
C LEU A 722 8.12 -16.79 0.29
N ASN A 723 9.17 -16.01 0.52
CA ASN A 723 9.91 -15.32 -0.53
C ASN A 723 10.60 -16.30 -1.49
N ALA A 724 10.91 -17.51 -1.02
CA ALA A 724 11.55 -18.54 -1.84
C ALA A 724 10.60 -19.24 -2.84
N ILE A 725 9.29 -18.98 -2.79
CA ILE A 725 8.29 -19.63 -3.66
C ILE A 725 7.25 -18.64 -4.21
N ASN A 726 7.56 -17.36 -4.24
CA ASN A 726 6.59 -16.32 -4.58
C ASN A 726 6.65 -15.88 -6.06
N GLY A 727 7.57 -16.43 -6.84
CA GLY A 727 7.79 -16.10 -8.24
C GLY A 727 8.56 -14.78 -8.45
N GLN A 728 9.26 -14.26 -7.43
CA GLN A 728 10.04 -13.04 -7.48
C GLN A 728 11.52 -13.34 -7.19
N ASN A 729 12.42 -12.68 -7.93
CA ASN A 729 13.86 -12.79 -7.68
C ASN A 729 14.43 -11.58 -6.91
N SER A 730 13.59 -10.60 -6.62
CA SER A 730 13.97 -9.34 -5.96
C SER A 730 13.98 -9.42 -4.44
N ASP A 731 13.30 -10.39 -3.89
CA ASP A 731 13.29 -10.75 -2.48
C ASP A 731 13.81 -12.19 -2.29
N TYR A 732 13.96 -12.63 -1.06
CA TYR A 732 14.56 -13.92 -0.76
C TYR A 732 14.22 -14.39 0.65
N TRP A 733 14.15 -15.71 0.85
CA TRP A 733 14.31 -16.29 2.17
C TRP A 733 15.74 -16.08 2.65
N HIS A 734 15.92 -15.68 3.90
CA HIS A 734 17.20 -15.63 4.59
C HIS A 734 17.06 -16.22 5.99
N THR A 735 17.98 -17.08 6.37
CA THR A 735 18.03 -17.63 7.73
C THR A 735 18.31 -16.55 8.75
N ALA A 736 17.83 -16.69 9.98
CA ALA A 736 17.98 -15.70 11.02
C ALA A 736 19.45 -15.38 11.33
N TYR A 737 19.79 -14.11 11.39
CA TYR A 737 21.09 -13.60 11.81
C TYR A 737 20.97 -12.58 12.95
N ALA A 738 19.76 -12.23 13.35
CA ALA A 738 19.49 -11.31 14.44
C ALA A 738 18.40 -11.86 15.38
N GLY A 739 18.34 -11.29 16.59
CA GLY A 739 17.35 -11.67 17.59
C GLY A 739 17.56 -13.06 18.22
N ALA A 740 16.51 -13.60 18.84
CA ALA A 740 16.56 -14.90 19.54
C ALA A 740 16.70 -16.07 18.56
N ALA A 741 16.12 -15.98 17.36
CA ALA A 741 16.17 -17.04 16.35
C ALA A 741 17.59 -17.27 15.81
N ALA A 742 18.45 -16.24 15.79
CA ALA A 742 19.82 -16.33 15.31
C ALA A 742 20.72 -17.22 16.17
N ARG A 743 20.40 -17.42 17.45
CA ARG A 743 21.27 -18.14 18.39
C ARG A 743 21.58 -19.60 17.99
N ASN A 744 20.63 -20.22 17.29
CA ASN A 744 20.73 -21.61 16.84
C ASN A 744 20.66 -21.75 15.31
N ALA A 745 20.76 -20.64 14.57
CA ALA A 745 20.70 -20.63 13.12
C ALA A 745 22.07 -21.01 12.54
N VAL A 746 22.36 -22.29 12.52
CA VAL A 746 23.58 -22.88 11.94
C VAL A 746 23.21 -23.96 10.93
N HIS A 747 24.11 -24.24 9.98
CA HIS A 747 23.93 -25.35 9.04
C HIS A 747 23.81 -26.70 9.78
N PRO A 748 22.97 -27.63 9.27
CA PRO A 748 22.18 -27.53 8.04
C PRO A 748 20.89 -26.72 8.23
N HIS A 749 20.63 -25.81 7.27
CA HIS A 749 19.36 -25.10 7.20
C HIS A 749 18.36 -25.82 6.30
N ARG A 750 17.06 -25.73 6.63
CA ARG A 750 16.03 -26.50 5.94
C ARG A 750 14.81 -25.66 5.66
N LEU A 751 14.32 -25.80 4.43
CA LEU A 751 13.07 -25.24 3.96
C LEU A 751 12.21 -26.35 3.37
N VAL A 752 11.00 -26.56 3.89
CA VAL A 752 10.06 -27.58 3.41
C VAL A 752 8.85 -26.93 2.78
N ILE A 753 8.59 -27.32 1.54
CA ILE A 753 7.45 -26.87 0.74
C ILE A 753 6.43 -28.01 0.70
N ASP A 754 5.17 -27.75 1.08
CA ASP A 754 4.04 -28.61 0.77
C ASP A 754 3.52 -28.25 -0.62
N LEU A 755 3.47 -29.20 -1.52
CA LEU A 755 3.12 -29.03 -2.94
C LEU A 755 1.61 -29.00 -3.18
N GLY A 756 0.80 -29.08 -2.11
CA GLY A 756 -0.65 -29.10 -2.21
C GLY A 756 -1.23 -30.46 -2.60
N GLY A 757 -0.44 -31.34 -3.15
CA GLY A 757 -0.81 -32.68 -3.62
C GLY A 757 0.42 -33.54 -3.92
N ASP A 758 0.20 -34.83 -4.22
CA ASP A 758 1.27 -35.76 -4.61
C ASP A 758 1.81 -35.39 -6.01
N ALA A 759 3.09 -35.12 -6.10
CA ALA A 759 3.77 -34.70 -7.32
C ALA A 759 4.98 -35.53 -7.64
N GLU A 760 5.30 -35.68 -8.93
CA GLU A 760 6.54 -36.29 -9.40
C GLU A 760 7.58 -35.20 -9.70
N VAL A 761 8.63 -35.17 -8.91
CA VAL A 761 9.71 -34.19 -8.97
C VAL A 761 10.94 -34.83 -9.61
N ALA A 762 11.37 -34.32 -10.76
CA ALA A 762 12.54 -34.78 -11.51
C ALA A 762 13.75 -33.83 -11.41
N GLY A 763 13.60 -32.73 -10.69
CA GLY A 763 14.69 -31.78 -10.51
C GLY A 763 14.29 -30.54 -9.72
N LEU A 764 15.27 -29.69 -9.53
CA LEU A 764 15.16 -28.42 -8.78
C LEU A 764 15.72 -27.28 -9.64
N ARG A 765 14.98 -26.18 -9.73
CA ARG A 765 15.48 -24.89 -10.19
C ARG A 765 15.74 -24.01 -8.98
N TYR A 766 16.98 -23.59 -8.83
CA TYR A 766 17.42 -22.73 -7.73
C TYR A 766 17.83 -21.35 -8.26
N THR A 767 17.26 -20.30 -7.72
CA THR A 767 17.68 -18.91 -7.95
C THR A 767 18.33 -18.39 -6.68
N PRO A 768 19.64 -18.11 -6.68
CA PRO A 768 20.35 -17.56 -5.55
C PRO A 768 19.89 -16.14 -5.22
N ARG A 769 20.17 -15.66 -4.01
CA ARG A 769 20.03 -14.24 -3.67
C ARG A 769 20.75 -13.36 -4.71
N GLN A 770 20.06 -12.33 -5.21
CA GLN A 770 20.51 -11.45 -6.29
C GLN A 770 21.34 -10.26 -5.76
N GLY A 771 22.00 -9.54 -6.69
CA GLY A 771 22.83 -8.36 -6.41
C GLY A 771 24.29 -8.69 -6.08
N GLU A 772 25.16 -7.70 -6.24
CA GLU A 772 26.59 -7.82 -5.93
C GLU A 772 26.84 -8.00 -4.43
N GLU A 773 26.07 -7.36 -3.59
CA GLU A 773 26.06 -7.56 -2.14
C GLU A 773 25.36 -8.85 -1.70
N GLY A 774 24.66 -9.52 -2.62
CA GLY A 774 23.89 -10.75 -2.40
C GLY A 774 24.71 -12.03 -2.21
N VAL A 775 26.01 -11.95 -1.93
CA VAL A 775 26.88 -13.13 -1.77
C VAL A 775 26.55 -13.88 -0.48
N THR A 776 26.08 -13.18 0.57
CA THR A 776 25.82 -13.78 1.87
C THR A 776 24.70 -14.81 1.79
N GLY A 777 25.04 -16.05 2.22
CA GLY A 777 24.09 -17.15 2.31
C GLY A 777 23.78 -17.87 1.00
N ARG A 778 24.42 -17.55 -0.13
CA ARG A 778 24.26 -18.36 -1.35
C ARG A 778 24.69 -19.80 -1.07
N ILE A 779 23.76 -20.74 -1.24
CA ILE A 779 23.97 -22.15 -0.90
C ILE A 779 25.00 -22.75 -1.83
N ARG A 780 25.96 -23.50 -1.27
CA ARG A 780 26.93 -24.29 -2.03
C ARG A 780 26.52 -25.74 -2.04
N ARG A 781 26.72 -26.51 -0.95
CA ARG A 781 26.31 -27.89 -0.84
C ARG A 781 24.93 -28.04 -0.32
N PHE A 782 24.17 -28.95 -0.91
CA PHE A 782 22.78 -29.17 -0.51
C PHE A 782 22.31 -30.58 -0.69
N ARG A 783 21.20 -30.92 -0.02
CA ARG A 783 20.39 -32.11 -0.28
C ARG A 783 18.95 -31.70 -0.60
N ALA A 784 18.33 -32.46 -1.48
CA ALA A 784 16.93 -32.36 -1.80
C ALA A 784 16.20 -33.65 -1.40
N TYR A 785 15.11 -33.54 -0.69
CA TYR A 785 14.25 -34.64 -0.28
C TYR A 785 12.86 -34.46 -0.87
N VAL A 786 12.23 -35.57 -1.25
CA VAL A 786 10.83 -35.62 -1.65
C VAL A 786 10.16 -36.76 -0.90
N GLY A 787 9.02 -36.50 -0.28
CA GLY A 787 8.31 -37.54 0.49
C GLY A 787 6.87 -37.17 0.72
N GLU A 788 6.08 -38.14 1.12
CA GLU A 788 4.64 -37.93 1.42
C GLU A 788 4.44 -37.04 2.63
N ARG A 789 5.25 -37.22 3.68
CA ARG A 789 5.15 -36.47 4.92
C ARG A 789 6.50 -36.30 5.59
N LEU A 790 7.20 -35.18 5.28
CA LEU A 790 8.47 -34.82 5.88
C LEU A 790 8.31 -33.97 7.15
N VAL A 791 7.13 -33.40 7.37
CA VAL A 791 6.80 -32.54 8.52
C VAL A 791 5.62 -33.12 9.28
N VAL A 792 5.72 -33.12 10.59
CA VAL A 792 4.66 -33.52 11.53
C VAL A 792 4.31 -32.36 12.47
N GLY A 793 3.09 -32.37 13.01
CA GLY A 793 2.60 -31.32 13.92
C GLY A 793 2.02 -30.08 13.24
N ASN A 794 1.68 -30.22 11.96
CA ASN A 794 0.98 -29.18 11.18
C ASN A 794 -0.52 -29.17 11.51
#